data_6b92a2c96a66fe78a3da1dcd9f2ac13f
#
_entry.id   6b92a2c96a66fe78a3da1dcd9f2ac13f
#
_cell.length_a   1.000
_cell.length_b   1.000
_cell.length_c   1.000
_cell.angle_alpha   90.00
_cell.angle_beta   90.00
_cell.angle_gamma   90.00
#
_symmetry.space_group_name_H-M   'P 1'
#
loop_
_entity.id
_entity.type
_entity.pdbx_description
1 polymer ?
#
loop_
_entity_poly.entity_id
_entity_poly.type
_entity_poly.pdbx_seq_one_letter_code
_entity_poly.pdbx_strand_id
1 'polypeptide(L)'
;MIKNILIFLALSLSIYSCHTAKDYTQWVDPFIGTGGHGHTYPGAQVPFGMVQLSPDTRNDESWDGCGGYHYSDSSIIGFSHTHLSGTGVSDYGDILLMPITGKVDLNSGTSQKPDSGYRSRFSHENETATPGYYSVFLDDYQVKAELTATERVGFHRYTFTQTGDINILLDLIHRDPVIDSEIEITGPKTIQGKRRSKYWAGDQHLFFAIEFSKPFNATKIFDNQNETASSQSIKGKKLQATALFSVKEGEQLEIKVALSAVSAEGARKNLEHESAKLDFDKARQLASTKWNKSLSKIEVEGGSIKEKRIFYSALYHSLLTPNISQDVDGQYRGMDGMVHQATGFTNYTVFSLWDTFRALHPLLSIVEPERTGDFVKCLVQKSKEFGELPMWELASNDTRCMIGYHAVSLITDAYVKGITNFNLEEAYIEMKKTAMLNKRGLKAYKTLGYVPSNKSSQGVSKTLEYAYNDWCIAQVAKALNKHEDYDYFMNRASNYKNIYDPSVGFMRGKNDDHTWVKNFDPTAVGYNYTEGNSFQYSLFVPHDIAGITNLLGGKKELENWLDRLFTTEMEHELEELTDVSGLIGQYAHGNEPSHHMAYLYNYANASWKTQHMVRHIMETQYNDTPDGLCGNEDCGQMSAWYVLSAMGLYSDCPGSPTYSIGSPIFDKVTLHLDNDKTFIINAKNNGKKQPYIKSAHLNGKEWSRTILSHSEITKGGELILNMSKEANRNWGIETANSTSTYPSSPIVYLSEPTDVFIDQFIVDIKCNDPDAKIYYTLDGSTPNQTSKQFKDAFILKESTDLRMRSYKKGCLPGYVVHRQIKKQEALNLKASEIKTGLRYSYYEGIYRSVYDYSLDTPVKTGIVAVPSLEVCNRNEWIGLNFNGYIKISHSGEYTFYMSANDGCKLTINGEEQFESDGRKSHAFGQKSSIKLSKGYHKIEFDFYQCSDNIDLIVDWEGPNIKRQNIPANVFYHSK
;
A
#
# COMPACT_ATOMS: atom_id res chain seq x y z
N MET A 1 -5.27 49.93 79.41
CA MET A 1 -5.89 48.67 79.09
C MET A 1 -6.02 48.61 77.56
N ILE A 2 -4.97 48.11 76.92
CA ILE A 2 -4.92 48.01 75.45
C ILE A 2 -4.66 46.53 75.17
N LYS A 3 -5.68 45.90 74.57
CA LYS A 3 -5.56 44.47 74.09
C LYS A 3 -4.92 44.47 72.72
N ASN A 4 -3.77 43.78 72.58
CA ASN A 4 -3.11 43.44 71.36
C ASN A 4 -3.91 42.43 70.63
N ILE A 5 -4.25 42.72 69.37
CA ILE A 5 -4.77 41.76 68.39
C ILE A 5 -3.59 41.37 67.45
N LEU A 6 -3.03 40.17 67.62
CA LEU A 6 -2.10 39.57 66.67
C LEU A 6 -2.88 38.98 65.53
N ILE A 7 -2.75 39.63 64.36
CA ILE A 7 -3.23 39.03 63.11
C ILE A 7 -2.12 38.13 62.59
N PHE A 8 -2.37 36.77 62.60
CA PHE A 8 -1.56 35.80 61.88
C PHE A 8 -1.91 35.85 60.41
N LEU A 9 -1.08 36.44 59.59
CA LEU A 9 -1.11 36.25 58.14
C LEU A 9 -0.51 34.87 57.81
N ALA A 10 -1.34 33.88 57.60
CA ALA A 10 -0.91 32.63 56.98
C ALA A 10 -0.67 32.88 55.50
N LEU A 11 0.58 33.07 55.09
CA LEU A 11 0.99 32.95 53.70
C LEU A 11 0.90 31.47 53.34
N SER A 12 -0.19 31.12 52.67
CA SER A 12 -0.26 29.85 51.91
C SER A 12 0.66 29.98 50.69
N LEU A 13 1.91 29.54 50.84
CA LEU A 13 2.74 29.21 49.68
C LEU A 13 2.06 28.06 48.94
N SER A 14 1.28 28.39 47.96
CA SER A 14 0.89 27.47 46.90
C SER A 14 2.20 27.14 46.16
N ILE A 15 2.84 26.03 46.53
CA ILE A 15 3.86 25.43 45.71
C ILE A 15 3.15 24.95 44.45
N TYR A 16 3.05 25.82 43.44
CA TYR A 16 2.86 25.36 42.08
C TYR A 16 4.07 24.51 41.76
N SER A 17 3.94 23.18 41.95
CA SER A 17 4.83 22.23 41.33
C SER A 17 4.64 22.47 39.83
N CYS A 18 5.56 23.20 39.25
CA CYS A 18 5.73 23.27 37.81
C CYS A 18 6.13 21.84 37.39
N HIS A 19 5.13 20.99 37.17
CA HIS A 19 5.39 19.76 36.41
C HIS A 19 5.84 20.27 35.03
N THR A 20 7.13 20.33 34.82
CA THR A 20 7.66 20.43 33.45
C THR A 20 7.03 19.28 32.69
N ALA A 21 6.22 19.62 31.69
CA ALA A 21 5.62 18.60 30.82
C ALA A 21 6.73 17.69 30.32
N LYS A 22 6.52 16.36 30.43
CA LYS A 22 7.48 15.38 29.94
C LYS A 22 7.74 15.66 28.45
N ASP A 23 9.00 15.67 28.07
CA ASP A 23 9.41 15.80 26.67
C ASP A 23 9.72 14.40 26.10
N TYR A 24 8.82 13.90 25.26
CA TYR A 24 8.95 12.61 24.62
C TYR A 24 9.78 12.71 23.32
N THR A 25 9.91 13.92 22.75
CA THR A 25 10.68 14.14 21.53
C THR A 25 12.16 13.82 21.69
N GLN A 26 12.68 13.90 22.93
CA GLN A 26 14.06 13.57 23.28
C GLN A 26 14.43 12.09 23.01
N TRP A 27 13.45 11.21 22.90
CA TRP A 27 13.65 9.77 22.64
C TRP A 27 13.61 9.42 21.17
N VAL A 28 13.15 10.32 20.31
CA VAL A 28 13.05 10.09 18.87
C VAL A 28 14.39 10.34 18.20
N ASP A 29 14.81 9.40 17.39
CA ASP A 29 15.94 9.53 16.47
C ASP A 29 15.45 9.36 15.03
N PRO A 30 15.24 10.45 14.26
CA PRO A 30 14.75 10.38 12.88
C PRO A 30 15.74 9.73 11.90
N PHE A 31 16.98 9.44 12.31
CA PHE A 31 17.94 8.73 11.45
C PHE A 31 17.71 7.22 11.44
N ILE A 32 16.95 6.64 12.38
CA ILE A 32 16.63 5.21 12.33
C ILE A 32 15.86 4.89 11.05
N GLY A 33 16.35 3.93 10.24
CA GLY A 33 15.80 3.53 8.98
C GLY A 33 16.27 4.35 7.77
N THR A 34 17.16 5.34 7.96
CA THR A 34 17.74 6.12 6.83
C THR A 34 18.97 5.45 6.22
N GLY A 35 19.47 4.37 6.81
CA GLY A 35 20.51 3.50 6.27
C GLY A 35 19.95 2.11 5.96
N GLY A 36 20.75 1.25 5.31
CA GLY A 36 20.31 -0.06 4.86
C GLY A 36 19.08 0.04 3.94
N HIS A 37 18.06 -0.76 4.22
CA HIS A 37 16.84 -0.87 3.39
C HIS A 37 15.59 -0.26 4.07
N GLY A 38 15.76 0.64 5.04
CA GLY A 38 14.61 1.23 5.76
C GLY A 38 13.86 2.30 4.96
N HIS A 39 14.53 3.01 4.06
CA HIS A 39 14.01 4.04 3.14
C HIS A 39 13.31 5.22 3.82
N THR A 40 13.61 5.50 5.09
CA THR A 40 13.09 6.68 5.79
C THR A 40 13.94 7.92 5.50
N TYR A 41 13.49 9.09 5.95
CA TYR A 41 14.21 10.37 5.81
C TYR A 41 14.26 11.12 7.14
N PRO A 42 15.33 11.93 7.40
CA PRO A 42 15.52 12.59 8.68
C PRO A 42 14.90 14.00 8.77
N GLY A 43 14.20 14.44 7.74
CA GLY A 43 13.74 15.81 7.57
C GLY A 43 12.66 16.28 8.52
N ALA A 44 12.31 17.55 8.39
CA ALA A 44 11.32 18.21 9.22
C ALA A 44 9.90 18.01 8.67
N GLN A 45 9.03 17.45 9.50
CA GLN A 45 7.60 17.30 9.25
C GLN A 45 6.83 17.44 10.56
N VAL A 46 5.55 17.84 10.51
CA VAL A 46 4.62 17.68 11.64
C VAL A 46 3.77 16.42 11.44
N PRO A 47 3.13 15.87 12.50
CA PRO A 47 2.30 14.68 12.33
C PRO A 47 1.31 14.82 11.18
N PHE A 48 1.32 13.86 10.24
CA PHE A 48 0.46 13.81 9.06
C PHE A 48 0.54 15.02 8.10
N GLY A 49 1.58 15.86 8.19
CA GLY A 49 1.72 17.08 7.41
C GLY A 49 1.83 16.84 5.89
N MET A 50 1.35 17.81 5.08
CA MET A 50 1.51 17.82 3.62
C MET A 50 2.97 18.05 3.21
N VAL A 51 3.74 18.76 4.04
CA VAL A 51 5.15 19.07 3.79
C VAL A 51 6.04 18.08 4.54
N GLN A 52 6.92 17.42 3.78
CA GLN A 52 8.03 16.60 4.26
C GLN A 52 9.33 17.25 3.78
N LEU A 53 9.83 18.22 4.56
CA LEU A 53 11.03 19.01 4.18
C LEU A 53 12.30 18.30 4.63
N SER A 54 13.01 17.70 3.70
CA SER A 54 14.18 16.86 4.01
C SER A 54 15.34 17.10 3.05
N PRO A 55 16.59 16.82 3.46
CA PRO A 55 17.70 16.74 2.52
C PRO A 55 17.55 15.57 1.55
N ASP A 56 17.98 15.76 0.30
CA ASP A 56 18.17 14.73 -0.70
C ASP A 56 19.64 14.46 -0.92
N THR A 57 20.06 13.20 -0.89
CA THR A 57 21.43 12.76 -1.16
C THR A 57 21.54 11.96 -2.45
N ARG A 58 20.43 11.30 -2.87
CA ARG A 58 20.35 10.45 -4.08
C ARG A 58 19.23 10.88 -5.02
N ASN A 59 19.52 10.77 -6.33
CA ASN A 59 18.58 10.99 -7.43
C ASN A 59 18.84 10.04 -8.60
N ASP A 60 19.49 8.91 -8.34
CA ASP A 60 19.95 7.93 -9.33
C ASP A 60 19.06 6.67 -9.40
N GLU A 61 17.85 6.73 -8.84
CA GLU A 61 16.87 5.62 -8.77
C GLU A 61 17.43 4.36 -8.08
N SER A 62 18.53 4.48 -7.32
CA SER A 62 19.06 3.37 -6.55
C SER A 62 18.04 2.94 -5.47
N TRP A 63 17.89 1.62 -5.28
CA TRP A 63 16.99 1.04 -4.29
C TRP A 63 17.14 1.67 -2.90
N ASP A 64 18.35 1.70 -2.37
CA ASP A 64 18.61 2.21 -1.02
C ASP A 64 18.40 3.72 -0.84
N GLY A 65 18.14 4.45 -1.92
CA GLY A 65 17.92 5.89 -1.90
C GLY A 65 16.47 6.33 -2.14
N CYS A 66 15.52 5.43 -2.10
CA CYS A 66 14.12 5.70 -2.44
C CYS A 66 13.50 6.85 -1.64
N GLY A 67 13.79 6.96 -0.34
CA GLY A 67 13.35 8.07 0.51
C GLY A 67 13.99 9.44 0.21
N GLY A 68 14.93 9.53 -0.74
CA GLY A 68 15.68 10.76 -1.09
C GLY A 68 16.98 10.92 -0.33
N TYR A 69 17.05 10.50 0.89
CA TYR A 69 18.22 10.53 1.77
C TYR A 69 18.71 9.12 2.08
N HIS A 70 20.04 8.92 2.06
CA HIS A 70 20.64 7.70 2.60
C HIS A 70 21.82 8.03 3.50
N TYR A 71 21.86 7.47 4.73
CA TYR A 71 22.85 7.82 5.75
C TYR A 71 24.31 7.54 5.36
N SER A 72 24.58 6.63 4.42
CA SER A 72 25.96 6.37 3.98
C SER A 72 26.53 7.44 3.04
N ASP A 73 25.71 8.38 2.60
CA ASP A 73 26.14 9.40 1.64
C ASP A 73 26.85 10.56 2.33
N SER A 74 27.74 11.22 1.60
CA SER A 74 28.58 12.29 2.10
C SER A 74 28.35 13.65 1.41
N SER A 75 27.26 13.75 0.61
CA SER A 75 26.88 15.00 -0.03
C SER A 75 25.37 15.14 -0.19
N ILE A 76 24.88 16.37 -0.02
CA ILE A 76 23.47 16.77 -0.13
C ILE A 76 23.30 17.52 -1.46
N ILE A 77 22.27 17.14 -2.23
CA ILE A 77 21.83 17.79 -3.48
C ILE A 77 21.09 19.09 -3.16
N GLY A 78 20.24 19.05 -2.15
CA GLY A 78 19.41 20.17 -1.71
C GLY A 78 18.35 19.69 -0.75
N PHE A 79 17.32 20.52 -0.56
CA PHE A 79 16.22 20.28 0.37
C PHE A 79 14.91 20.35 -0.39
N SER A 80 14.26 19.19 -0.60
CA SER A 80 12.95 19.12 -1.25
C SER A 80 11.82 19.03 -0.22
N HIS A 81 10.57 19.24 -0.65
CA HIS A 81 9.44 19.47 0.24
C HIS A 81 8.47 18.31 0.31
N THR A 82 8.69 17.24 -0.46
CA THR A 82 7.87 16.03 -0.46
C THR A 82 8.77 14.80 -0.43
N HIS A 83 8.45 13.83 0.44
CA HIS A 83 9.18 12.56 0.56
C HIS A 83 8.22 11.44 0.92
N LEU A 84 8.47 10.23 0.44
CA LEU A 84 7.81 9.01 0.88
C LEU A 84 8.64 8.36 1.99
N SER A 85 7.99 7.86 3.02
CA SER A 85 8.66 7.18 4.12
C SER A 85 8.57 5.68 3.97
N GLY A 86 9.73 5.04 3.77
CA GLY A 86 9.87 3.60 3.87
C GLY A 86 9.44 2.80 2.64
N THR A 87 9.13 3.43 1.52
CA THR A 87 8.73 2.72 0.30
C THR A 87 9.93 2.30 -0.54
N GLY A 88 9.88 1.11 -1.15
CA GLY A 88 10.89 0.63 -2.08
C GLY A 88 10.81 1.26 -3.48
N VAL A 89 10.11 2.37 -3.64
CA VAL A 89 9.98 3.11 -4.91
C VAL A 89 10.31 4.57 -4.69
N SER A 90 11.14 5.10 -5.58
CA SER A 90 11.47 6.52 -5.62
C SER A 90 10.29 7.29 -6.23
N ASP A 91 9.69 8.18 -5.46
CA ASP A 91 8.68 9.13 -5.92
C ASP A 91 8.74 10.40 -5.06
N TYR A 92 8.14 11.51 -5.50
CA TYR A 92 8.25 12.79 -4.81
C TYR A 92 9.62 13.48 -4.99
N GLY A 93 10.11 14.21 -3.99
CA GLY A 93 11.31 15.03 -4.10
C GLY A 93 11.04 16.37 -4.79
N ASP A 94 9.84 16.93 -4.58
CA ASP A 94 9.39 18.14 -5.28
C ASP A 94 9.92 19.42 -4.65
N ILE A 95 10.12 20.43 -5.51
CA ILE A 95 10.44 21.81 -5.13
C ILE A 95 11.72 21.87 -4.30
N LEU A 96 12.84 21.50 -4.93
CA LEU A 96 14.15 21.50 -4.29
C LEU A 96 14.74 22.90 -4.20
N LEU A 97 15.21 23.29 -3.03
CA LEU A 97 16.02 24.50 -2.80
C LEU A 97 17.44 24.15 -2.37
N MET A 98 18.44 24.90 -2.89
CA MET A 98 19.84 24.79 -2.49
C MET A 98 20.50 26.17 -2.37
N PRO A 99 21.07 26.53 -1.20
CA PRO A 99 21.86 27.74 -1.05
C PRO A 99 23.29 27.54 -1.65
N ILE A 100 23.68 28.38 -2.56
CA ILE A 100 24.96 28.29 -3.29
C ILE A 100 25.77 29.58 -3.11
N THR A 101 26.99 29.47 -2.60
CA THR A 101 27.96 30.55 -2.62
C THR A 101 28.85 30.44 -3.86
N GLY A 102 29.27 31.57 -4.44
CA GLY A 102 30.13 31.57 -5.61
C GLY A 102 29.39 31.29 -6.92
N LYS A 103 30.04 30.55 -7.84
CA LYS A 103 29.49 30.26 -9.17
C LYS A 103 28.41 29.18 -9.08
N VAL A 104 27.27 29.47 -9.71
CA VAL A 104 26.16 28.50 -9.80
C VAL A 104 26.48 27.45 -10.88
N ASP A 105 26.42 26.18 -10.53
CA ASP A 105 26.23 25.06 -11.46
C ASP A 105 24.73 24.71 -11.47
N LEU A 106 24.21 24.22 -12.58
CA LEU A 106 22.80 23.79 -12.72
C LEU A 106 22.64 22.28 -12.76
N ASN A 107 23.75 21.52 -12.74
CA ASN A 107 23.73 20.06 -12.65
C ASN A 107 23.73 19.64 -11.18
N SER A 108 22.95 18.62 -10.84
CA SER A 108 22.91 18.06 -9.48
C SER A 108 24.17 17.28 -9.09
N GLY A 109 25.04 16.93 -10.07
CA GLY A 109 26.15 16.02 -9.84
C GLY A 109 25.70 14.57 -9.58
N THR A 110 26.60 13.75 -9.06
CA THR A 110 26.32 12.35 -8.72
C THR A 110 26.84 12.01 -7.33
N SER A 111 26.22 11.03 -6.67
CA SER A 111 26.65 10.54 -5.35
C SER A 111 28.08 9.97 -5.37
N GLN A 112 28.50 9.37 -6.49
CA GLN A 112 29.86 8.84 -6.70
C GLN A 112 30.93 9.95 -6.84
N LYS A 113 30.49 11.20 -7.09
CA LYS A 113 31.37 12.39 -7.13
C LYS A 113 30.78 13.49 -6.24
N PRO A 114 30.99 13.40 -4.92
CA PRO A 114 30.35 14.29 -3.93
C PRO A 114 30.64 15.79 -4.10
N ASP A 115 31.66 16.15 -4.85
CA ASP A 115 32.10 17.52 -5.17
C ASP A 115 31.69 17.98 -6.57
N SER A 116 30.78 17.25 -7.24
CA SER A 116 30.34 17.59 -8.59
C SER A 116 28.96 18.28 -8.60
N GLY A 117 28.78 19.21 -9.56
CA GLY A 117 27.48 19.90 -9.71
C GLY A 117 27.22 20.92 -8.60
N TYR A 118 25.94 21.12 -8.27
CA TYR A 118 25.54 22.04 -7.19
C TYR A 118 25.36 21.36 -5.84
N ARG A 119 25.66 20.07 -5.71
CA ARG A 119 25.62 19.40 -4.38
C ARG A 119 26.74 19.90 -3.47
N SER A 120 26.57 19.73 -2.18
CA SER A 120 27.58 20.07 -1.18
C SER A 120 27.91 18.86 -0.31
N ARG A 121 29.20 18.68 -0.07
CA ARG A 121 29.66 17.73 0.98
C ARG A 121 29.18 18.19 2.36
N PHE A 122 29.03 17.23 3.25
CA PHE A 122 28.69 17.44 4.65
C PHE A 122 29.27 16.33 5.53
N SER A 123 29.19 16.53 6.86
CA SER A 123 29.57 15.53 7.85
C SER A 123 28.41 15.29 8.81
N HIS A 124 28.15 14.00 9.15
CA HIS A 124 27.17 13.63 10.19
C HIS A 124 27.50 14.20 11.57
N GLU A 125 28.77 14.58 11.85
CA GLU A 125 29.14 15.30 13.09
C GLU A 125 28.49 16.68 13.17
N ASN A 126 28.17 17.28 12.02
CA ASN A 126 27.56 18.61 11.88
C ASN A 126 26.08 18.53 11.43
N GLU A 127 25.48 17.36 11.57
CA GLU A 127 24.10 17.08 11.20
C GLU A 127 23.26 16.79 12.45
N THR A 128 22.05 17.28 12.49
CA THR A 128 21.11 17.03 13.61
C THR A 128 19.70 16.93 13.10
N ALA A 129 18.99 15.89 13.55
CA ALA A 129 17.56 15.71 13.33
C ALA A 129 16.81 15.50 14.64
N THR A 130 15.66 16.13 14.78
CA THR A 130 14.70 15.90 15.86
C THR A 130 13.28 16.07 15.30
N PRO A 131 12.24 15.54 15.96
CA PRO A 131 10.88 15.69 15.43
C PRO A 131 10.51 17.14 15.08
N GLY A 132 10.27 17.38 13.79
CA GLY A 132 9.93 18.69 13.25
C GLY A 132 11.11 19.65 13.02
N TYR A 133 12.34 19.18 13.12
CA TYR A 133 13.53 20.00 12.88
C TYR A 133 14.69 19.17 12.32
N TYR A 134 15.40 19.77 11.35
CA TYR A 134 16.63 19.26 10.79
C TYR A 134 17.66 20.38 10.64
N SER A 135 18.95 20.10 10.80
CA SER A 135 20.02 21.03 10.47
C SER A 135 21.30 20.31 10.01
N VAL A 136 22.04 20.97 9.11
CA VAL A 136 23.31 20.48 8.60
C VAL A 136 24.21 21.65 8.23
N PHE A 137 25.53 21.42 8.23
CA PHE A 137 26.50 22.36 7.68
C PHE A 137 26.94 21.91 6.28
N LEU A 138 26.77 22.77 5.30
CA LEU A 138 27.15 22.53 3.89
C LEU A 138 28.61 22.98 3.70
N ASP A 139 29.52 22.02 3.64
CA ASP A 139 30.97 22.27 3.68
C ASP A 139 31.47 23.08 2.47
N ASP A 140 30.97 22.79 1.25
CA ASP A 140 31.42 23.47 0.04
C ASP A 140 30.90 24.92 -0.06
N TYR A 141 29.76 25.21 0.55
CA TYR A 141 29.15 26.54 0.53
C TYR A 141 29.34 27.34 1.82
N GLN A 142 29.88 26.71 2.85
CA GLN A 142 30.08 27.33 4.18
C GLN A 142 28.78 27.95 4.73
N VAL A 143 27.68 27.17 4.61
CA VAL A 143 26.33 27.57 5.04
C VAL A 143 25.77 26.57 6.04
N LYS A 144 25.26 27.06 7.16
CA LYS A 144 24.42 26.26 8.05
C LYS A 144 22.99 26.33 7.55
N ALA A 145 22.42 25.19 7.14
CA ALA A 145 21.03 25.04 6.79
C ALA A 145 20.23 24.50 8.00
N GLU A 146 19.09 25.10 8.27
CA GLU A 146 18.13 24.65 9.30
C GLU A 146 16.74 24.59 8.66
N LEU A 147 15.99 23.53 8.97
CA LEU A 147 14.66 23.24 8.41
C LEU A 147 13.65 22.99 9.51
N THR A 148 12.44 23.48 9.32
CA THR A 148 11.25 23.11 10.14
C THR A 148 9.99 23.21 9.27
N ALA A 149 8.83 22.74 9.77
CA ALA A 149 7.59 22.75 8.97
C ALA A 149 6.36 22.99 9.83
N THR A 150 5.32 23.52 9.19
CA THR A 150 3.93 23.40 9.62
C THR A 150 3.23 22.33 8.76
N GLU A 151 1.91 22.25 8.74
CA GLU A 151 1.20 21.24 7.96
C GLU A 151 1.42 21.41 6.45
N ARG A 152 1.44 22.67 5.95
CA ARG A 152 1.50 22.97 4.52
C ARG A 152 2.65 23.92 4.13
N VAL A 153 3.49 24.34 5.09
CA VAL A 153 4.59 25.28 4.84
C VAL A 153 5.88 24.74 5.40
N GLY A 154 6.89 24.63 4.53
CA GLY A 154 8.28 24.40 4.91
C GLY A 154 9.00 25.71 5.22
N PHE A 155 9.84 25.71 6.22
CA PHE A 155 10.65 26.86 6.66
C PHE A 155 12.12 26.50 6.57
N HIS A 156 12.90 27.31 5.85
CA HIS A 156 14.34 27.23 5.81
C HIS A 156 14.94 28.44 6.51
N ARG A 157 16.08 28.24 7.17
CA ARG A 157 16.96 29.29 7.67
C ARG A 157 18.39 28.96 7.27
N TYR A 158 18.98 29.82 6.45
CA TYR A 158 20.38 29.69 6.02
C TYR A 158 21.21 30.74 6.72
N THR A 159 22.25 30.31 7.47
CA THR A 159 23.21 31.18 8.15
C THR A 159 24.55 31.13 7.42
N PHE A 160 25.04 32.29 6.96
CA PHE A 160 26.23 32.41 6.16
C PHE A 160 27.43 32.71 7.04
N THR A 161 28.54 31.98 6.84
CA THR A 161 29.78 32.20 7.61
C THR A 161 30.72 33.20 6.93
N GLN A 162 30.38 33.69 5.71
CA GLN A 162 31.18 34.62 4.94
C GLN A 162 30.32 35.73 4.33
N THR A 163 30.92 36.93 4.19
CA THR A 163 30.28 38.03 3.45
C THR A 163 30.44 37.81 1.94
N GLY A 164 29.37 37.95 1.16
CA GLY A 164 29.43 37.83 -0.29
C GLY A 164 28.05 37.72 -0.95
N ASP A 165 28.07 37.42 -2.23
CA ASP A 165 26.87 37.13 -3.01
C ASP A 165 26.56 35.64 -2.95
N ILE A 166 25.30 35.32 -2.75
CA ILE A 166 24.77 33.95 -2.68
C ILE A 166 23.58 33.80 -3.62
N ASN A 167 23.37 32.61 -4.13
CA ASN A 167 22.20 32.27 -4.90
C ASN A 167 21.39 31.21 -4.14
N ILE A 168 20.09 31.36 -4.16
CA ILE A 168 19.18 30.25 -3.82
C ILE A 168 18.72 29.64 -5.14
N LEU A 169 19.14 28.40 -5.40
CA LEU A 169 18.68 27.62 -6.54
C LEU A 169 17.33 27.02 -6.21
N LEU A 170 16.35 27.20 -7.09
CA LEU A 170 15.11 26.44 -7.18
C LEU A 170 15.25 25.45 -8.33
N ASP A 171 15.17 24.16 -8.05
CA ASP A 171 15.20 23.10 -9.06
C ASP A 171 13.87 22.36 -9.14
N LEU A 172 13.20 22.45 -10.30
CA LEU A 172 11.96 21.72 -10.60
C LEU A 172 12.21 20.46 -11.45
N ILE A 173 13.47 20.12 -11.74
CA ILE A 173 13.84 18.93 -12.54
C ILE A 173 14.12 17.74 -11.61
N HIS A 174 14.41 18.00 -10.35
CA HIS A 174 14.87 17.02 -9.39
C HIS A 174 13.92 15.80 -9.30
N ARG A 175 14.52 14.58 -9.34
CA ARG A 175 13.90 13.26 -9.24
C ARG A 175 12.94 12.96 -10.39
N ASP A 176 11.65 12.95 -10.15
CA ASP A 176 10.65 12.40 -11.07
C ASP A 176 10.55 13.14 -12.40
N PRO A 177 10.31 12.41 -13.52
CA PRO A 177 10.16 13.02 -14.83
C PRO A 177 9.06 14.08 -14.88
N VAL A 178 9.40 15.30 -15.29
CA VAL A 178 8.49 16.45 -15.34
C VAL A 178 7.63 16.40 -16.61
N ILE A 179 6.31 16.46 -16.44
CA ILE A 179 5.34 16.59 -17.52
C ILE A 179 5.29 18.05 -18.00
N ASP A 180 5.08 18.97 -17.06
CA ASP A 180 5.16 20.42 -17.27
C ASP A 180 5.49 21.15 -15.95
N SER A 181 6.06 22.33 -16.05
CA SER A 181 6.32 23.19 -14.89
C SER A 181 6.19 24.66 -15.27
N GLU A 182 6.05 25.51 -14.24
CA GLU A 182 5.94 26.95 -14.38
C GLU A 182 6.64 27.63 -13.20
N ILE A 183 7.39 28.69 -13.48
CA ILE A 183 8.00 29.59 -12.50
C ILE A 183 7.51 30.99 -12.79
N GLU A 184 7.01 31.71 -11.78
CA GLU A 184 6.56 33.08 -11.86
C GLU A 184 7.15 33.90 -10.70
N ILE A 185 7.80 35.00 -11.02
CA ILE A 185 8.31 35.98 -10.07
C ILE A 185 7.23 37.02 -9.84
N THR A 186 6.55 36.93 -8.68
CA THR A 186 5.35 37.73 -8.38
C THR A 186 5.63 39.01 -7.60
N GLY A 187 6.85 39.18 -7.10
CA GLY A 187 7.25 40.38 -6.36
C GLY A 187 8.73 40.41 -6.05
N PRO A 188 9.21 41.38 -5.33
CA PRO A 188 10.66 41.53 -5.05
C PRO A 188 11.22 40.47 -4.10
N LYS A 189 10.37 39.66 -3.46
CA LYS A 189 10.73 38.59 -2.51
C LYS A 189 9.84 37.37 -2.64
N THR A 190 9.10 37.23 -3.75
CA THR A 190 8.13 36.15 -3.90
C THR A 190 8.25 35.46 -5.26
N ILE A 191 8.23 34.14 -5.23
CA ILE A 191 8.19 33.25 -6.39
C ILE A 191 7.04 32.27 -6.19
N GLN A 192 6.29 32.00 -7.26
CA GLN A 192 5.29 30.94 -7.26
C GLN A 192 5.40 30.10 -8.53
N GLY A 193 4.71 28.96 -8.55
CA GLY A 193 4.72 28.13 -9.74
C GLY A 193 4.02 26.81 -9.54
N LYS A 194 4.30 25.91 -10.47
CA LYS A 194 3.82 24.54 -10.43
C LYS A 194 4.88 23.57 -10.93
N ARG A 195 4.78 22.34 -10.47
CA ARG A 195 5.45 21.18 -11.02
C ARG A 195 4.41 20.08 -11.23
N ARG A 196 4.34 19.53 -12.43
CA ARG A 196 3.56 18.35 -12.76
C ARG A 196 4.51 17.27 -13.19
N SER A 197 4.51 16.16 -12.49
CA SER A 197 5.46 15.07 -12.67
C SER A 197 4.73 13.74 -12.80
N LYS A 198 5.47 12.71 -13.16
CA LYS A 198 4.98 11.36 -13.29
C LYS A 198 6.08 10.39 -12.91
N TYR A 199 5.71 9.39 -12.15
CA TYR A 199 6.50 8.19 -11.91
C TYR A 199 5.55 7.10 -11.40
N TRP A 200 5.63 6.72 -10.15
CA TRP A 200 4.68 5.81 -9.53
C TRP A 200 3.29 6.45 -9.42
N ALA A 201 3.20 7.69 -8.96
CA ALA A 201 2.03 8.53 -9.21
C ALA A 201 2.01 8.93 -10.70
N GLY A 202 0.99 8.45 -11.44
CA GLY A 202 0.92 8.64 -12.90
C GLY A 202 0.80 10.09 -13.36
N ASP A 203 0.21 10.96 -12.53
CA ASP A 203 -0.02 12.38 -12.82
C ASP A 203 -0.09 13.19 -11.52
N GLN A 204 1.06 13.56 -10.98
CA GLN A 204 1.16 14.35 -9.77
C GLN A 204 1.11 15.85 -10.10
N HIS A 205 0.23 16.57 -9.44
CA HIS A 205 0.12 18.03 -9.53
C HIS A 205 0.57 18.66 -8.22
N LEU A 206 1.58 19.52 -8.28
CA LEU A 206 2.03 20.29 -7.13
C LEU A 206 2.25 21.75 -7.52
N PHE A 207 1.68 22.65 -6.72
CA PHE A 207 1.84 24.07 -6.82
C PHE A 207 2.56 24.58 -5.58
N PHE A 208 3.31 25.64 -5.73
CA PHE A 208 4.09 26.23 -4.64
C PHE A 208 4.02 27.75 -4.61
N ALA A 209 4.23 28.30 -3.41
CA ALA A 209 4.45 29.72 -3.19
C ALA A 209 5.64 29.90 -2.23
N ILE A 210 6.65 30.66 -2.66
CA ILE A 210 7.88 30.92 -1.91
C ILE A 210 7.90 32.38 -1.48
N GLU A 211 8.21 32.63 -0.20
CA GLU A 211 8.48 33.97 0.35
C GLU A 211 9.87 34.01 1.00
N PHE A 212 10.69 34.96 0.58
CA PHE A 212 12.00 35.26 1.17
C PHE A 212 11.88 36.36 2.21
N SER A 213 12.66 36.29 3.29
CA SER A 213 12.66 37.29 4.37
C SER A 213 13.11 38.69 3.92
N LYS A 214 13.90 38.77 2.84
CA LYS A 214 14.37 40.03 2.22
C LYS A 214 14.24 39.98 0.70
N PRO A 215 14.18 41.15 0.01
CA PRO A 215 14.19 41.21 -1.45
C PRO A 215 15.47 40.58 -2.01
N PHE A 216 15.34 39.88 -3.16
CA PHE A 216 16.48 39.45 -3.95
C PHE A 216 17.02 40.61 -4.81
N ASN A 217 18.33 40.62 -5.08
CA ASN A 217 18.99 41.59 -5.89
C ASN A 217 18.73 41.38 -7.40
N ALA A 218 18.64 40.12 -7.80
CA ALA A 218 18.33 39.68 -9.15
C ALA A 218 17.78 38.28 -9.16
N THR A 219 17.07 37.90 -10.22
CA THR A 219 16.62 36.54 -10.50
C THR A 219 16.99 36.14 -11.92
N LYS A 220 17.25 34.84 -12.10
CA LYS A 220 17.43 34.25 -13.43
C LYS A 220 16.58 32.98 -13.50
N ILE A 221 15.98 32.74 -14.64
CA ILE A 221 15.23 31.50 -14.91
C ILE A 221 15.93 30.79 -16.08
N PHE A 222 16.04 29.48 -15.95
CA PHE A 222 16.71 28.63 -16.94
C PHE A 222 15.71 27.58 -17.43
N ASP A 223 15.73 27.29 -18.74
CA ASP A 223 15.11 26.14 -19.34
C ASP A 223 16.18 25.28 -20.01
N ASN A 224 16.24 24.01 -19.59
CA ASN A 224 17.27 23.07 -20.02
C ASN A 224 18.69 23.68 -19.90
N GLN A 225 19.01 24.30 -18.75
CA GLN A 225 20.26 24.96 -18.38
C GLN A 225 20.59 26.25 -19.20
N ASN A 226 19.73 26.69 -20.09
CA ASN A 226 19.88 27.93 -20.82
C ASN A 226 19.14 29.07 -20.15
N GLU A 227 19.81 30.20 -19.90
CA GLU A 227 19.16 31.39 -19.36
C GLU A 227 18.09 31.90 -20.32
N THR A 228 16.89 32.11 -19.80
CA THR A 228 15.75 32.54 -20.63
C THR A 228 15.70 34.04 -20.81
N ALA A 229 15.11 34.52 -21.91
CA ALA A 229 14.90 35.95 -22.13
C ALA A 229 13.82 36.57 -21.20
N SER A 230 12.93 35.76 -20.66
CA SER A 230 11.92 36.19 -19.70
C SER A 230 12.41 36.04 -18.27
N SER A 231 12.38 37.12 -17.50
CA SER A 231 12.74 37.12 -16.08
C SER A 231 11.53 37.08 -15.14
N GLN A 232 10.30 37.08 -15.66
CA GLN A 232 9.08 37.15 -14.84
C GLN A 232 8.28 35.87 -14.80
N SER A 233 8.01 35.21 -15.93
CA SER A 233 7.26 33.96 -15.98
C SER A 233 7.67 33.12 -17.15
N ILE A 234 7.78 31.79 -16.92
CA ILE A 234 8.10 30.83 -17.97
C ILE A 234 7.41 29.48 -17.68
N LYS A 235 7.02 28.79 -18.76
CA LYS A 235 6.54 27.41 -18.75
C LYS A 235 7.52 26.53 -19.51
N GLY A 236 7.82 25.36 -18.97
CA GLY A 236 8.74 24.40 -19.58
C GLY A 236 8.76 23.07 -18.83
N LYS A 237 9.64 22.17 -19.29
CA LYS A 237 9.81 20.86 -18.64
C LYS A 237 11.08 20.76 -17.79
N LYS A 238 12.06 21.62 -18.04
CA LYS A 238 13.37 21.57 -17.39
C LYS A 238 13.73 22.91 -16.77
N LEU A 239 12.82 23.39 -15.91
CA LEU A 239 12.93 24.71 -15.32
C LEU A 239 13.74 24.69 -14.02
N GLN A 240 14.66 25.64 -13.94
CA GLN A 240 15.40 26.01 -12.73
C GLN A 240 15.39 27.52 -12.59
N ALA A 241 15.51 28.03 -11.37
CA ALA A 241 15.68 29.47 -11.15
C ALA A 241 16.72 29.74 -10.07
N THR A 242 17.35 30.92 -10.15
CA THR A 242 18.22 31.44 -9.08
C THR A 242 17.74 32.78 -8.59
N ALA A 243 17.76 32.98 -7.26
CA ALA A 243 17.53 34.26 -6.60
C ALA A 243 18.85 34.69 -5.92
N LEU A 244 19.40 35.83 -6.39
CA LEU A 244 20.67 36.41 -5.92
C LEU A 244 20.46 37.33 -4.72
N PHE A 245 21.25 37.12 -3.66
CA PHE A 245 21.29 37.99 -2.48
C PHE A 245 22.72 38.35 -2.14
N SER A 246 22.92 39.58 -1.60
CA SER A 246 24.16 39.93 -0.92
C SER A 246 23.98 39.77 0.58
N VAL A 247 24.88 39.03 1.21
CA VAL A 247 24.83 38.68 2.64
C VAL A 247 26.13 39.09 3.33
N LYS A 248 26.02 39.27 4.66
CA LYS A 248 27.17 39.48 5.55
C LYS A 248 27.45 38.22 6.34
N GLU A 249 28.66 38.08 6.84
CA GLU A 249 29.01 37.05 7.82
C GLU A 249 28.04 37.07 9.02
N GLY A 250 27.52 35.94 9.41
CA GLY A 250 26.54 35.77 10.48
C GLY A 250 25.09 36.14 10.09
N GLU A 251 24.85 36.63 8.88
CA GLU A 251 23.49 36.99 8.41
C GLU A 251 22.66 35.73 8.16
N GLN A 252 21.38 35.83 8.43
CA GLN A 252 20.40 34.75 8.22
C GLN A 252 19.43 35.16 7.11
N LEU A 253 19.15 34.21 6.21
CA LEU A 253 18.08 34.28 5.22
C LEU A 253 17.03 33.25 5.56
N GLU A 254 15.81 33.69 5.87
CA GLU A 254 14.67 32.79 6.05
C GLU A 254 13.86 32.70 4.76
N ILE A 255 13.37 31.48 4.44
CA ILE A 255 12.54 31.19 3.28
C ILE A 255 11.35 30.35 3.75
N LYS A 256 10.18 30.67 3.26
CA LYS A 256 8.95 29.93 3.50
C LYS A 256 8.45 29.39 2.17
N VAL A 257 8.13 28.10 2.11
CA VAL A 257 7.62 27.42 0.91
C VAL A 257 6.33 26.71 1.26
N ALA A 258 5.22 27.19 0.72
CA ALA A 258 3.93 26.55 0.87
C ALA A 258 3.60 25.68 -0.35
N LEU A 259 2.94 24.56 -0.11
CA LEU A 259 2.48 23.62 -1.12
C LEU A 259 0.97 23.61 -1.27
N SER A 260 0.48 23.23 -2.45
CA SER A 260 -0.93 22.94 -2.76
C SER A 260 -1.01 21.92 -3.91
N ALA A 261 -1.93 20.98 -3.84
CA ALA A 261 -2.26 20.11 -4.97
C ALA A 261 -3.28 20.74 -5.94
N VAL A 262 -3.81 21.93 -5.60
CA VAL A 262 -4.93 22.59 -6.29
C VAL A 262 -4.45 23.68 -7.24
N SER A 263 -3.76 24.68 -6.71
CA SER A 263 -3.32 25.86 -7.48
C SER A 263 -2.24 26.67 -6.75
N ALA A 264 -1.53 27.55 -7.51
CA ALA A 264 -0.60 28.52 -6.91
C ALA A 264 -1.29 29.49 -5.95
N GLU A 265 -2.56 29.82 -6.21
CA GLU A 265 -3.41 30.60 -5.30
C GLU A 265 -3.68 29.84 -4.00
N GLY A 266 -3.96 28.53 -4.08
CA GLY A 266 -4.09 27.64 -2.92
C GLY A 266 -2.81 27.63 -2.08
N ALA A 267 -1.64 27.45 -2.72
CA ALA A 267 -0.34 27.51 -2.03
C ALA A 267 -0.11 28.87 -1.34
N ARG A 268 -0.50 29.98 -1.96
CA ARG A 268 -0.40 31.31 -1.37
C ARG A 268 -1.33 31.47 -0.15
N LYS A 269 -2.57 30.96 -0.23
CA LYS A 269 -3.50 30.96 0.93
C LYS A 269 -2.94 30.11 2.09
N ASN A 270 -2.35 28.96 1.78
CA ASN A 270 -1.69 28.11 2.79
C ASN A 270 -0.53 28.87 3.46
N LEU A 271 0.31 29.55 2.66
CA LEU A 271 1.40 30.37 3.14
C LEU A 271 0.91 31.48 4.09
N GLU A 272 -0.07 32.26 3.66
CA GLU A 272 -0.65 33.36 4.44
C GLU A 272 -1.27 32.86 5.74
N HIS A 273 -2.06 31.79 5.68
CA HIS A 273 -2.78 31.26 6.84
C HIS A 273 -1.84 30.69 7.90
N GLU A 274 -0.86 29.87 7.50
CA GLU A 274 -0.02 29.12 8.44
C GLU A 274 1.23 29.89 8.87
N SER A 275 1.69 30.89 8.10
CA SER A 275 3.01 31.50 8.35
C SER A 275 3.01 33.01 8.64
N ALA A 276 1.86 33.72 8.53
CA ALA A 276 1.83 35.17 8.67
C ALA A 276 2.36 35.69 10.01
N LYS A 277 2.26 34.92 11.09
CA LYS A 277 2.68 35.31 12.43
C LYS A 277 3.86 34.51 12.97
N LEU A 278 4.46 33.65 12.10
CA LEU A 278 5.53 32.75 12.47
C LEU A 278 6.85 33.21 11.85
N ASP A 279 7.86 33.35 12.68
CA ASP A 279 9.26 33.25 12.31
C ASP A 279 9.71 31.78 12.42
N PHE A 280 10.94 31.49 12.02
CA PHE A 280 11.51 30.14 12.04
C PHE A 280 11.43 29.50 13.44
N ASP A 281 11.83 30.24 14.49
CA ASP A 281 11.91 29.68 15.85
C ASP A 281 10.53 29.35 16.41
N LYS A 282 9.51 30.19 16.15
CA LYS A 282 8.12 29.89 16.52
C LYS A 282 7.57 28.70 15.76
N ALA A 283 7.85 28.58 14.47
CA ALA A 283 7.44 27.42 13.68
C ALA A 283 8.07 26.12 14.23
N ARG A 284 9.37 26.12 14.52
CA ARG A 284 10.09 25.02 15.16
C ARG A 284 9.48 24.63 16.51
N GLN A 285 9.19 25.61 17.36
CA GLN A 285 8.55 25.37 18.66
C GLN A 285 7.17 24.74 18.52
N LEU A 286 6.36 25.21 17.57
CA LEU A 286 5.04 24.65 17.30
C LEU A 286 5.15 23.21 16.77
N ALA A 287 6.07 22.91 15.87
CA ALA A 287 6.33 21.55 15.38
C ALA A 287 6.71 20.60 16.51
N SER A 288 7.68 20.99 17.35
CA SER A 288 8.08 20.23 18.54
C SER A 288 6.91 20.01 19.51
N THR A 289 6.08 21.02 19.74
CA THR A 289 4.89 20.91 20.61
C THR A 289 3.86 19.95 20.06
N LYS A 290 3.59 19.99 18.73
CA LYS A 290 2.68 19.05 18.06
C LYS A 290 3.21 17.61 18.20
N TRP A 291 4.48 17.40 17.95
CA TRP A 291 5.11 16.08 18.11
C TRP A 291 5.04 15.57 19.55
N ASN A 292 5.41 16.40 20.53
CA ASN A 292 5.33 15.99 21.93
C ASN A 292 3.91 15.61 22.35
N LYS A 293 2.91 16.34 21.86
CA LYS A 293 1.48 16.00 22.06
C LYS A 293 1.12 14.65 21.48
N SER A 294 1.52 14.36 20.24
CA SER A 294 1.20 13.08 19.58
C SER A 294 1.93 11.90 20.24
N LEU A 295 3.21 12.06 20.56
CA LEU A 295 4.01 11.04 21.21
C LEU A 295 3.55 10.75 22.66
N SER A 296 3.01 11.77 23.36
CA SER A 296 2.51 11.61 24.72
C SER A 296 1.26 10.73 24.84
N LYS A 297 0.61 10.37 23.73
CA LYS A 297 -0.54 9.45 23.75
C LYS A 297 -0.16 8.05 24.23
N ILE A 298 1.12 7.65 24.08
CA ILE A 298 1.64 6.41 24.64
C ILE A 298 2.86 6.73 25.51
N GLU A 299 2.73 6.52 26.81
CA GLU A 299 3.82 6.68 27.76
C GLU A 299 4.38 5.32 28.17
N VAL A 300 5.71 5.17 28.16
CA VAL A 300 6.39 3.94 28.58
C VAL A 300 7.33 4.18 29.76
N GLU A 301 7.33 3.26 30.71
CA GLU A 301 8.21 3.25 31.87
C GLU A 301 8.99 1.94 31.95
N GLY A 302 10.22 1.98 32.46
CA GLY A 302 11.16 0.85 32.41
C GLY A 302 11.88 0.77 31.06
N GLY A 303 12.39 -0.41 30.71
CA GLY A 303 13.20 -0.60 29.51
C GLY A 303 14.54 0.17 29.52
N SER A 304 15.40 -0.10 28.56
CA SER A 304 16.67 0.61 28.35
C SER A 304 16.46 1.91 27.55
N ILE A 305 17.48 2.77 27.51
CA ILE A 305 17.53 3.96 26.65
C ILE A 305 17.36 3.55 25.18
N LYS A 306 18.05 2.50 24.75
CA LYS A 306 17.93 1.94 23.40
C LYS A 306 16.48 1.57 23.06
N GLU A 307 15.81 0.82 23.92
CA GLU A 307 14.43 0.37 23.70
C GLU A 307 13.46 1.55 23.64
N LYS A 308 13.64 2.58 24.47
CA LYS A 308 12.84 3.81 24.39
C LYS A 308 13.08 4.59 23.10
N ARG A 309 14.35 4.67 22.65
CA ARG A 309 14.67 5.33 21.38
C ARG A 309 14.02 4.62 20.20
N ILE A 310 14.14 3.30 20.10
CA ILE A 310 13.47 2.52 19.07
C ILE A 310 11.95 2.71 19.13
N PHE A 311 11.36 2.64 20.34
CA PHE A 311 9.91 2.75 20.52
C PHE A 311 9.35 4.11 20.06
N TYR A 312 9.96 5.21 20.55
CA TYR A 312 9.44 6.55 20.19
C TYR A 312 9.78 6.94 18.75
N SER A 313 10.89 6.43 18.18
CA SER A 313 11.17 6.61 16.75
C SER A 313 10.19 5.82 15.90
N ALA A 314 9.84 4.59 16.30
CA ALA A 314 8.79 3.81 15.62
C ALA A 314 7.41 4.49 15.75
N LEU A 315 7.06 5.04 16.93
CA LEU A 315 5.82 5.80 17.08
C LEU A 315 5.83 7.09 16.22
N TYR A 316 6.99 7.76 16.11
CA TYR A 316 7.17 8.90 15.21
C TYR A 316 6.92 8.50 13.75
N HIS A 317 7.55 7.44 13.23
CA HIS A 317 7.33 6.95 11.87
C HIS A 317 5.86 6.58 11.63
N SER A 318 5.18 5.94 12.61
CA SER A 318 3.76 5.59 12.52
C SER A 318 2.80 6.79 12.42
N LEU A 319 3.29 8.01 12.66
CA LEU A 319 2.49 9.25 12.62
C LEU A 319 2.92 10.21 11.48
N LEU A 320 3.77 9.73 10.55
CA LEU A 320 4.17 10.51 9.38
C LEU A 320 3.09 10.48 8.29
N THR A 321 2.48 9.33 8.05
CA THR A 321 1.50 9.07 6.98
C THR A 321 0.20 8.47 7.53
N PRO A 322 -0.95 8.53 6.78
CA PRO A 322 -1.21 9.28 5.54
C PRO A 322 -1.10 10.81 5.68
N ASN A 323 -0.73 11.49 4.59
CA ASN A 323 -0.46 12.93 4.62
C ASN A 323 -1.70 13.76 4.27
N ILE A 324 -1.89 14.91 4.92
CA ILE A 324 -2.89 15.90 4.54
C ILE A 324 -2.67 16.27 3.07
N SER A 325 -3.75 16.26 2.28
CA SER A 325 -3.74 16.62 0.86
C SER A 325 -4.92 17.53 0.51
N GLN A 326 -5.02 18.63 1.24
CA GLN A 326 -6.00 19.70 0.99
C GLN A 326 -5.48 21.05 1.46
N ASP A 327 -5.94 22.11 0.82
CA ASP A 327 -5.66 23.50 1.19
C ASP A 327 -6.41 23.92 2.45
N VAL A 328 -5.99 25.02 3.08
CA VAL A 328 -6.62 25.55 4.30
C VAL A 328 -8.09 25.92 4.12
N ASP A 329 -8.54 26.17 2.89
CA ASP A 329 -9.94 26.43 2.55
C ASP A 329 -10.75 25.17 2.25
N GLY A 330 -10.11 23.98 2.41
CA GLY A 330 -10.71 22.66 2.22
C GLY A 330 -10.77 22.18 0.76
N GLN A 331 -10.19 22.94 -0.20
CA GLN A 331 -10.06 22.45 -1.57
C GLN A 331 -9.00 21.35 -1.67
N TYR A 332 -9.24 20.35 -2.52
CA TYR A 332 -8.29 19.27 -2.81
C TYR A 332 -8.45 18.78 -4.24
N ARG A 333 -7.43 18.11 -4.76
CA ARG A 333 -7.50 17.41 -6.04
C ARG A 333 -8.00 15.98 -5.81
N GLY A 334 -9.08 15.61 -6.52
CA GLY A 334 -9.64 14.26 -6.48
C GLY A 334 -8.92 13.29 -7.40
N MET A 335 -9.26 12.00 -7.24
CA MET A 335 -8.71 10.92 -8.08
C MET A 335 -9.28 10.93 -9.52
N ASP A 336 -10.27 11.77 -9.81
CA ASP A 336 -10.76 12.10 -11.17
C ASP A 336 -9.97 13.24 -11.83
N GLY A 337 -8.92 13.76 -11.15
CA GLY A 337 -8.13 14.90 -11.60
C GLY A 337 -8.81 16.26 -11.41
N MET A 338 -10.06 16.28 -10.93
CA MET A 338 -10.81 17.52 -10.70
C MET A 338 -10.51 18.12 -9.32
N VAL A 339 -10.83 19.41 -9.16
CA VAL A 339 -10.76 20.07 -7.86
C VAL A 339 -12.10 19.97 -7.14
N HIS A 340 -12.07 19.47 -5.91
CA HIS A 340 -13.22 19.26 -5.05
C HIS A 340 -13.11 20.07 -3.75
N GLN A 341 -14.22 20.12 -2.99
CA GLN A 341 -14.31 20.72 -1.67
C GLN A 341 -14.57 19.64 -0.62
N ALA A 342 -13.64 19.42 0.28
CA ALA A 342 -13.84 18.54 1.43
C ALA A 342 -14.89 19.14 2.38
N THR A 343 -15.94 18.38 2.67
CA THR A 343 -17.02 18.81 3.59
C THR A 343 -17.19 17.77 4.69
N GLY A 344 -16.81 18.14 5.90
CA GLY A 344 -16.94 17.27 7.07
C GLY A 344 -15.90 16.16 7.18
N PHE A 345 -14.80 16.27 6.46
CA PHE A 345 -13.62 15.42 6.57
C PHE A 345 -12.36 16.16 6.11
N THR A 346 -11.22 15.63 6.47
CA THR A 346 -9.92 16.03 5.91
C THR A 346 -9.52 15.05 4.80
N ASN A 347 -9.09 15.57 3.64
CA ASN A 347 -8.57 14.72 2.57
C ASN A 347 -7.09 14.40 2.82
N TYR A 348 -6.72 13.14 2.58
CA TYR A 348 -5.38 12.58 2.76
C TYR A 348 -4.89 11.90 1.50
N THR A 349 -3.57 11.69 1.42
CA THR A 349 -2.87 10.90 0.41
C THR A 349 -1.82 10.00 1.07
N VAL A 350 -1.19 9.13 0.30
CA VAL A 350 -0.25 8.08 0.75
C VAL A 350 -0.97 7.03 1.58
N PHE A 351 -1.82 6.25 0.90
CA PHE A 351 -2.48 5.09 1.48
C PHE A 351 -1.86 3.80 0.94
N SER A 352 -0.82 3.32 1.58
CA SER A 352 -0.19 2.01 1.34
C SER A 352 -1.00 0.90 2.00
N LEU A 353 -2.20 0.62 1.46
CA LEU A 353 -3.20 -0.16 2.18
C LEU A 353 -2.86 -1.64 2.32
N TRP A 354 -2.08 -2.23 1.41
CA TRP A 354 -1.62 -3.62 1.52
C TRP A 354 -0.74 -3.85 2.75
N ASP A 355 0.04 -2.84 3.11
CA ASP A 355 0.95 -2.84 4.24
C ASP A 355 0.22 -2.41 5.52
N THR A 356 -0.32 -1.22 5.51
CA THR A 356 -0.74 -0.46 6.69
C THR A 356 -2.02 -0.97 7.36
N PHE A 357 -2.86 -1.78 6.67
CA PHE A 357 -4.05 -2.35 7.29
C PHE A 357 -3.70 -3.29 8.45
N ARG A 358 -2.47 -3.85 8.49
CA ARG A 358 -2.06 -4.94 9.39
C ARG A 358 -1.74 -4.44 10.80
N ALA A 359 -0.99 -3.33 10.94
CA ALA A 359 -0.63 -2.79 12.25
C ALA A 359 -0.85 -1.28 12.36
N LEU A 360 -0.52 -0.48 11.33
CA LEU A 360 -0.62 0.97 11.41
C LEU A 360 -2.05 1.44 11.69
N HIS A 361 -3.01 1.07 10.86
CA HIS A 361 -4.40 1.50 11.06
C HIS A 361 -5.02 0.95 12.35
N PRO A 362 -4.77 -0.31 12.77
CA PRO A 362 -5.10 -0.78 14.11
C PRO A 362 -4.49 0.04 15.27
N LEU A 363 -3.24 0.51 15.14
CA LEU A 363 -2.62 1.42 16.10
C LEU A 363 -3.32 2.79 16.09
N LEU A 364 -3.52 3.37 14.91
CA LEU A 364 -4.18 4.67 14.74
C LEU A 364 -5.62 4.66 15.25
N SER A 365 -6.32 3.53 15.17
CA SER A 365 -7.66 3.39 15.78
C SER A 365 -7.66 3.55 17.31
N ILE A 366 -6.51 3.37 17.97
CA ILE A 366 -6.34 3.60 19.42
C ILE A 366 -5.93 5.06 19.67
N VAL A 367 -4.92 5.57 18.94
CA VAL A 367 -4.28 6.84 19.26
C VAL A 367 -4.81 8.05 18.45
N GLU A 368 -5.45 7.81 17.29
CA GLU A 368 -6.00 8.83 16.39
C GLU A 368 -7.42 8.44 15.88
N PRO A 369 -8.39 8.14 16.77
CA PRO A 369 -9.69 7.59 16.34
C PRO A 369 -10.51 8.56 15.48
N GLU A 370 -10.45 9.88 15.74
CA GLU A 370 -11.15 10.88 14.91
C GLU A 370 -10.59 10.93 13.50
N ARG A 371 -9.27 10.92 13.40
CA ARG A 371 -8.54 10.90 12.11
C ARG A 371 -8.78 9.60 11.34
N THR A 372 -8.87 8.46 12.04
CA THR A 372 -9.24 7.17 11.43
C THR A 372 -10.62 7.27 10.76
N GLY A 373 -11.58 7.93 11.36
CA GLY A 373 -12.88 8.19 10.74
C GLY A 373 -12.79 9.10 9.51
N ASP A 374 -11.88 10.07 9.49
CA ASP A 374 -11.64 10.90 8.31
C ASP A 374 -10.94 10.10 7.19
N PHE A 375 -10.04 9.16 7.51
CA PHE A 375 -9.47 8.24 6.53
C PHE A 375 -10.55 7.43 5.82
N VAL A 376 -11.53 6.91 6.58
CA VAL A 376 -12.67 6.18 5.98
C VAL A 376 -13.47 7.07 5.02
N LYS A 377 -13.83 8.28 5.45
CA LYS A 377 -14.56 9.26 4.58
C LYS A 377 -13.76 9.58 3.32
N CYS A 378 -12.45 9.79 3.48
CA CYS A 378 -11.54 10.07 2.37
C CYS A 378 -11.51 8.90 1.37
N LEU A 379 -11.34 7.66 1.82
CA LEU A 379 -11.32 6.47 0.95
C LEU A 379 -12.66 6.26 0.24
N VAL A 380 -13.79 6.48 0.90
CA VAL A 380 -15.12 6.40 0.30
C VAL A 380 -15.28 7.48 -0.78
N GLN A 381 -14.83 8.71 -0.52
CA GLN A 381 -14.89 9.78 -1.49
C GLN A 381 -13.98 9.51 -2.69
N LYS A 382 -12.75 9.03 -2.47
CA LYS A 382 -11.83 8.59 -3.53
C LYS A 382 -12.43 7.48 -4.40
N SER A 383 -13.16 6.54 -3.81
CA SER A 383 -13.87 5.50 -4.57
C SER A 383 -14.94 6.05 -5.50
N LYS A 384 -15.64 7.10 -5.10
CA LYS A 384 -16.65 7.76 -5.97
C LYS A 384 -16.00 8.49 -7.13
N GLU A 385 -14.86 9.11 -6.92
CA GLU A 385 -14.08 9.84 -7.92
C GLU A 385 -13.39 8.88 -8.91
N PHE A 386 -12.82 7.78 -8.41
CA PHE A 386 -12.03 6.83 -9.20
C PHE A 386 -12.84 5.68 -9.80
N GLY A 387 -13.98 5.34 -9.16
CA GLY A 387 -14.84 4.23 -9.59
C GLY A 387 -14.67 2.94 -8.79
N GLU A 388 -13.63 2.83 -7.94
CA GLU A 388 -13.37 1.73 -7.02
C GLU A 388 -12.58 2.23 -5.80
N LEU A 389 -12.59 1.50 -4.69
CA LEU A 389 -11.72 1.80 -3.55
C LEU A 389 -10.25 1.67 -3.97
N PRO A 390 -9.38 2.62 -3.62
CA PRO A 390 -7.99 2.57 -4.02
C PRO A 390 -7.25 1.39 -3.37
N MET A 391 -6.23 0.88 -4.08
CA MET A 391 -5.32 -0.15 -3.58
C MET A 391 -4.07 0.45 -2.93
N TRP A 392 -3.39 1.33 -3.66
CA TRP A 392 -2.23 2.10 -3.21
C TRP A 392 -2.32 3.52 -3.77
N GLU A 393 -2.93 4.40 -3.01
CA GLU A 393 -3.18 5.78 -3.45
C GLU A 393 -2.00 6.68 -3.14
N LEU A 394 -1.53 7.42 -4.16
CA LEU A 394 -0.43 8.37 -4.10
C LEU A 394 -0.75 9.62 -4.91
N ALA A 395 -0.75 10.79 -4.25
CA ALA A 395 -0.98 12.09 -4.89
C ALA A 395 -2.21 12.12 -5.81
N SER A 396 -3.34 11.58 -5.32
CA SER A 396 -4.62 11.44 -6.05
C SER A 396 -4.57 10.52 -7.27
N ASN A 397 -3.60 9.59 -7.30
CA ASN A 397 -3.53 8.51 -8.27
C ASN A 397 -3.58 7.17 -7.56
N ASP A 398 -4.11 6.13 -8.21
CA ASP A 398 -3.89 4.76 -7.76
C ASP A 398 -2.69 4.18 -8.51
N THR A 399 -1.66 3.79 -7.79
CA THR A 399 -0.46 3.19 -8.37
C THR A 399 -0.73 1.78 -8.90
N ARG A 400 -1.85 1.16 -8.45
CA ARG A 400 -2.22 -0.25 -8.69
C ARG A 400 -1.13 -1.23 -8.29
N CYS A 401 -0.24 -0.79 -7.42
CA CYS A 401 0.75 -1.64 -6.79
C CYS A 401 0.09 -2.55 -5.76
N MET A 402 0.66 -3.72 -5.56
CA MET A 402 0.19 -4.74 -4.64
C MET A 402 -1.17 -5.38 -5.02
N ILE A 403 -1.73 -6.15 -4.13
CA ILE A 403 -2.93 -6.98 -4.32
C ILE A 403 -3.97 -6.69 -3.23
N GLY A 404 -5.10 -7.34 -3.32
CA GLY A 404 -6.19 -7.13 -2.36
C GLY A 404 -7.02 -5.86 -2.68
N TYR A 405 -7.98 -5.57 -1.81
CA TYR A 405 -8.74 -4.31 -1.76
C TYR A 405 -8.91 -3.90 -0.30
N HIS A 406 -7.75 -3.69 0.36
CA HIS A 406 -7.65 -3.59 1.83
C HIS A 406 -8.25 -2.32 2.44
N ALA A 407 -8.71 -1.36 1.64
CA ALA A 407 -9.57 -0.29 2.14
C ALA A 407 -10.79 -0.83 2.90
N VAL A 408 -11.33 -2.01 2.48
CA VAL A 408 -12.44 -2.66 3.19
C VAL A 408 -12.04 -3.12 4.60
N SER A 409 -10.77 -3.50 4.79
CA SER A 409 -10.25 -3.87 6.11
C SER A 409 -10.24 -2.67 7.05
N LEU A 410 -9.70 -1.53 6.62
CA LEU A 410 -9.67 -0.29 7.40
C LEU A 410 -11.09 0.18 7.75
N ILE A 411 -12.01 0.17 6.78
CA ILE A 411 -13.41 0.57 7.00
C ILE A 411 -14.07 -0.33 8.04
N THR A 412 -13.89 -1.65 7.91
CA THR A 412 -14.46 -2.64 8.83
C THR A 412 -13.85 -2.51 10.21
N ASP A 413 -12.53 -2.38 10.32
CA ASP A 413 -11.78 -2.24 11.56
C ASP A 413 -12.22 -1.00 12.36
N ALA A 414 -12.33 0.14 11.67
CA ALA A 414 -12.84 1.37 12.27
C ALA A 414 -14.25 1.16 12.85
N TYR A 415 -15.17 0.58 12.07
CA TYR A 415 -16.55 0.37 12.50
C TYR A 415 -16.66 -0.56 13.71
N VAL A 416 -16.03 -1.74 13.66
CA VAL A 416 -16.15 -2.75 14.75
C VAL A 416 -15.47 -2.28 16.04
N LYS A 417 -14.56 -1.33 15.95
CA LYS A 417 -13.91 -0.65 17.09
C LYS A 417 -14.70 0.56 17.62
N GLY A 418 -15.87 0.85 17.03
CA GLY A 418 -16.78 1.89 17.50
C GLY A 418 -16.47 3.29 16.94
N ILE A 419 -15.61 3.41 15.94
CA ILE A 419 -15.38 4.65 15.19
C ILE A 419 -16.50 4.75 14.16
N THR A 420 -17.49 5.64 14.40
CA THR A 420 -18.74 5.70 13.63
C THR A 420 -19.05 7.09 13.07
N ASN A 421 -18.08 8.00 13.04
CA ASN A 421 -18.25 9.35 12.50
C ASN A 421 -18.24 9.41 10.95
N PHE A 422 -18.65 8.30 10.29
CA PHE A 422 -18.81 8.18 8.84
C PHE A 422 -20.10 7.42 8.49
N ASN A 423 -20.53 7.49 7.23
CA ASN A 423 -21.73 6.80 6.75
C ASN A 423 -21.39 5.35 6.35
N LEU A 424 -21.77 4.39 7.20
CA LEU A 424 -21.50 2.98 7.00
C LEU A 424 -22.19 2.39 5.76
N GLU A 425 -23.44 2.82 5.46
CA GLU A 425 -24.18 2.35 4.28
C GLU A 425 -23.48 2.78 2.99
N GLU A 426 -23.02 4.02 2.95
CA GLU A 426 -22.28 4.57 1.81
C GLU A 426 -20.93 3.85 1.62
N ALA A 427 -20.20 3.64 2.71
CA ALA A 427 -18.96 2.87 2.69
C ALA A 427 -19.19 1.43 2.19
N TYR A 428 -20.25 0.77 2.65
CA TYR A 428 -20.63 -0.56 2.23
C TYR A 428 -20.90 -0.65 0.71
N ILE A 429 -21.58 0.33 0.14
CA ILE A 429 -21.84 0.38 -1.31
C ILE A 429 -20.52 0.35 -2.09
N GLU A 430 -19.54 1.16 -1.70
CA GLU A 430 -18.24 1.23 -2.38
C GLU A 430 -17.38 -0.04 -2.13
N MET A 431 -17.46 -0.63 -0.93
CA MET A 431 -16.81 -1.92 -0.63
C MET A 431 -17.33 -3.03 -1.54
N LYS A 432 -18.67 -3.17 -1.62
CA LYS A 432 -19.33 -4.18 -2.47
C LYS A 432 -19.03 -3.95 -3.95
N LYS A 433 -19.10 -2.71 -4.42
CA LYS A 433 -18.78 -2.32 -5.79
C LYS A 433 -17.38 -2.79 -6.18
N THR A 434 -16.37 -2.50 -5.34
CA THR A 434 -14.97 -2.89 -5.59
C THR A 434 -14.81 -4.41 -5.65
N ALA A 435 -15.38 -5.16 -4.71
CA ALA A 435 -15.30 -6.63 -4.65
C ALA A 435 -16.02 -7.35 -5.80
N MET A 436 -16.93 -6.64 -6.49
CA MET A 436 -17.72 -7.20 -7.61
C MET A 436 -17.16 -6.88 -9.00
N LEU A 437 -16.05 -6.17 -9.09
CA LEU A 437 -15.35 -5.92 -10.35
C LEU A 437 -14.91 -7.22 -11.03
N ASN A 438 -14.56 -7.13 -12.33
CA ASN A 438 -14.07 -8.25 -13.13
C ASN A 438 -12.57 -8.12 -13.47
N LYS A 439 -11.84 -7.25 -12.77
CA LYS A 439 -10.41 -6.98 -12.94
C LYS A 439 -9.56 -7.83 -11.98
N ARG A 440 -8.27 -7.93 -12.23
CA ARG A 440 -7.26 -8.49 -11.30
C ARG A 440 -7.56 -9.91 -10.81
N GLY A 441 -8.11 -10.74 -11.69
CA GLY A 441 -8.48 -12.13 -11.37
C GLY A 441 -9.81 -12.29 -10.63
N LEU A 442 -10.52 -11.21 -10.26
CA LEU A 442 -11.79 -11.27 -9.55
C LEU A 442 -12.90 -11.97 -10.33
N LYS A 443 -12.90 -11.90 -11.69
CA LYS A 443 -13.85 -12.66 -12.52
C LYS A 443 -13.72 -14.15 -12.24
N ALA A 444 -12.51 -14.70 -12.35
CA ALA A 444 -12.25 -16.11 -12.09
C ALA A 444 -12.47 -16.46 -10.61
N TYR A 445 -12.02 -15.62 -9.68
CA TYR A 445 -12.24 -15.81 -8.25
C TYR A 445 -13.73 -15.96 -7.90
N LYS A 446 -14.62 -15.16 -8.52
CA LYS A 446 -16.08 -15.25 -8.32
C LYS A 446 -16.69 -16.51 -8.94
N THR A 447 -16.09 -17.08 -9.95
CA THR A 447 -16.66 -18.23 -10.69
C THR A 447 -16.04 -19.56 -10.30
N LEU A 448 -14.72 -19.60 -10.02
CA LEU A 448 -13.98 -20.82 -9.66
C LEU A 448 -13.72 -20.95 -8.15
N GLY A 449 -13.89 -19.84 -7.39
CA GLY A 449 -13.55 -19.78 -5.96
C GLY A 449 -12.04 -19.67 -5.71
N TYR A 450 -11.23 -19.32 -6.70
CA TYR A 450 -9.81 -19.01 -6.60
C TYR A 450 -9.34 -18.28 -7.86
N VAL A 451 -8.15 -17.67 -7.78
CA VAL A 451 -7.50 -17.04 -8.94
C VAL A 451 -6.56 -18.08 -9.57
N PRO A 452 -6.80 -18.52 -10.83
CA PRO A 452 -5.99 -19.56 -11.45
C PRO A 452 -4.60 -19.07 -11.82
N SER A 453 -3.58 -19.89 -11.52
CA SER A 453 -2.17 -19.59 -11.78
C SER A 453 -1.83 -19.45 -13.27
N ASN A 454 -2.54 -20.16 -14.14
CA ASN A 454 -2.34 -20.06 -15.59
C ASN A 454 -3.10 -18.92 -16.26
N LYS A 455 -3.83 -18.08 -15.51
CA LYS A 455 -4.57 -16.90 -16.00
C LYS A 455 -4.08 -15.61 -15.37
N SER A 456 -3.56 -15.65 -14.16
CA SER A 456 -3.09 -14.46 -13.43
C SER A 456 -1.90 -14.83 -12.57
N SER A 457 -0.89 -13.97 -12.53
CA SER A 457 0.19 -14.05 -11.54
C SER A 457 -0.36 -13.84 -10.12
N GLN A 458 0.39 -14.28 -9.11
CA GLN A 458 0.09 -14.10 -7.68
C GLN A 458 -1.25 -14.72 -7.27
N GLY A 459 -1.68 -15.79 -7.95
CA GLY A 459 -3.01 -16.37 -7.79
C GLY A 459 -3.28 -16.89 -6.38
N VAL A 460 -2.27 -17.40 -5.68
CA VAL A 460 -2.39 -17.88 -4.29
C VAL A 460 -2.61 -16.68 -3.36
N SER A 461 -1.73 -15.69 -3.41
CA SER A 461 -1.81 -14.49 -2.57
C SER A 461 -3.14 -13.75 -2.79
N LYS A 462 -3.51 -13.49 -4.05
CA LYS A 462 -4.79 -12.87 -4.41
C LYS A 462 -6.00 -13.63 -3.85
N THR A 463 -5.99 -14.97 -3.94
CA THR A 463 -7.10 -15.79 -3.41
C THR A 463 -7.23 -15.64 -1.90
N LEU A 464 -6.11 -15.66 -1.17
CA LEU A 464 -6.09 -15.53 0.28
C LEU A 464 -6.57 -14.14 0.73
N GLU A 465 -6.03 -13.10 0.12
CA GLU A 465 -6.35 -11.73 0.50
C GLU A 465 -7.77 -11.33 0.11
N TYR A 466 -8.27 -11.77 -1.05
CA TYR A 466 -9.67 -11.57 -1.41
C TYR A 466 -10.62 -12.29 -0.45
N ALA A 467 -10.27 -13.49 0.02
CA ALA A 467 -11.08 -14.20 1.02
C ALA A 467 -11.19 -13.43 2.34
N TYR A 468 -10.08 -12.85 2.80
CA TYR A 468 -10.07 -11.98 3.98
C TYR A 468 -10.85 -10.68 3.74
N ASN A 469 -10.67 -10.03 2.60
CA ASN A 469 -11.39 -8.81 2.25
C ASN A 469 -12.91 -9.04 2.19
N ASP A 470 -13.35 -10.17 1.63
CA ASP A 470 -14.75 -10.56 1.58
C ASP A 470 -15.33 -10.81 2.98
N TRP A 471 -14.55 -11.40 3.87
CA TRP A 471 -14.96 -11.52 5.28
C TRP A 471 -15.20 -10.15 5.92
N CYS A 472 -14.33 -9.18 5.66
CA CYS A 472 -14.53 -7.80 6.13
C CYS A 472 -15.85 -7.21 5.63
N ILE A 473 -16.15 -7.37 4.33
CA ILE A 473 -17.43 -6.90 3.75
C ILE A 473 -18.61 -7.61 4.41
N ALA A 474 -18.49 -8.91 4.67
CA ALA A 474 -19.54 -9.67 5.34
C ALA A 474 -19.85 -9.13 6.74
N GLN A 475 -18.84 -8.71 7.52
CA GLN A 475 -19.08 -8.13 8.85
C GLN A 475 -19.90 -6.84 8.74
N VAL A 476 -19.61 -5.98 7.76
CA VAL A 476 -20.38 -4.75 7.52
C VAL A 476 -21.79 -5.07 7.00
N ALA A 477 -21.94 -6.03 6.08
CA ALA A 477 -23.26 -6.50 5.61
C ALA A 477 -24.13 -7.00 6.77
N LYS A 478 -23.53 -7.76 7.71
CA LYS A 478 -24.20 -8.21 8.93
C LYS A 478 -24.68 -7.04 9.79
N ALA A 479 -23.82 -6.05 10.01
CA ALA A 479 -24.15 -4.86 10.79
C ALA A 479 -25.30 -4.05 10.18
N LEU A 480 -25.40 -4.05 8.86
CA LEU A 480 -26.46 -3.38 8.08
C LEU A 480 -27.69 -4.27 7.83
N ASN A 481 -27.76 -5.49 8.43
CA ASN A 481 -28.84 -6.47 8.24
C ASN A 481 -29.05 -6.92 6.78
N LYS A 482 -28.01 -6.90 5.95
CA LYS A 482 -28.02 -7.36 4.57
C LYS A 482 -27.69 -8.85 4.51
N HIS A 483 -28.66 -9.69 4.89
CA HIS A 483 -28.44 -11.13 5.12
C HIS A 483 -27.97 -11.89 3.87
N GLU A 484 -28.51 -11.61 2.70
CA GLU A 484 -28.11 -12.27 1.45
C GLU A 484 -26.66 -11.96 1.10
N ASP A 485 -26.25 -10.71 1.24
CA ASP A 485 -24.88 -10.28 1.01
C ASP A 485 -23.93 -10.84 2.06
N TYR A 486 -24.36 -10.91 3.33
CA TYR A 486 -23.59 -11.57 4.38
C TYR A 486 -23.29 -13.02 4.01
N ASP A 487 -24.30 -13.80 3.62
CA ASP A 487 -24.13 -15.19 3.23
C ASP A 487 -23.23 -15.32 1.99
N TYR A 488 -23.39 -14.43 1.01
CA TYR A 488 -22.60 -14.39 -0.21
C TYR A 488 -21.11 -14.17 0.09
N PHE A 489 -20.78 -13.12 0.84
CA PHE A 489 -19.41 -12.78 1.16
C PHE A 489 -18.77 -13.75 2.16
N MET A 490 -19.53 -14.30 3.12
CA MET A 490 -19.02 -15.36 4.00
C MET A 490 -18.67 -16.64 3.25
N ASN A 491 -19.42 -16.99 2.19
CA ASN A 491 -19.05 -18.10 1.33
C ASN A 491 -17.74 -17.83 0.57
N ARG A 492 -17.57 -16.62 0.02
CA ARG A 492 -16.33 -16.22 -0.63
C ARG A 492 -15.15 -16.17 0.34
N ALA A 493 -15.37 -15.74 1.58
CA ALA A 493 -14.37 -15.75 2.65
C ALA A 493 -13.79 -17.16 2.92
N SER A 494 -14.49 -18.22 2.56
CA SER A 494 -13.98 -19.60 2.68
C SER A 494 -13.23 -20.12 1.45
N ASN A 495 -13.05 -19.29 0.41
CA ASN A 495 -12.41 -19.69 -0.85
C ASN A 495 -10.93 -20.07 -0.72
N TYR A 496 -10.24 -19.63 0.34
CA TYR A 496 -8.88 -20.05 0.65
C TYR A 496 -8.73 -21.57 0.71
N LYS A 497 -9.82 -22.30 1.08
CA LYS A 497 -9.84 -23.77 1.15
C LYS A 497 -9.65 -24.45 -0.21
N ASN A 498 -9.97 -23.76 -1.30
CA ASN A 498 -9.86 -24.29 -2.66
C ASN A 498 -8.42 -24.41 -3.17
N ILE A 499 -7.50 -23.68 -2.54
CA ILE A 499 -6.06 -23.68 -2.90
C ILE A 499 -5.18 -24.35 -1.84
N TYR A 500 -5.76 -24.89 -0.77
CA TYR A 500 -5.02 -25.73 0.17
C TYR A 500 -4.81 -27.12 -0.40
N ASP A 501 -3.56 -27.54 -0.53
CA ASP A 501 -3.20 -28.90 -0.97
C ASP A 501 -2.80 -29.75 0.24
N PRO A 502 -3.69 -30.68 0.69
CA PRO A 502 -3.42 -31.50 1.88
C PRO A 502 -2.26 -32.49 1.66
N SER A 503 -1.84 -32.77 0.43
CA SER A 503 -0.74 -33.68 0.14
C SER A 503 0.62 -33.10 0.49
N VAL A 504 0.72 -31.78 0.53
CA VAL A 504 1.95 -31.04 0.87
C VAL A 504 1.80 -30.20 2.13
N GLY A 505 0.57 -29.90 2.58
CA GLY A 505 0.25 -29.11 3.77
C GLY A 505 0.45 -27.59 3.59
N PHE A 506 0.27 -27.08 2.36
CA PHE A 506 0.49 -25.68 1.98
C PHE A 506 -0.61 -25.15 1.06
N MET A 507 -0.75 -23.82 1.00
CA MET A 507 -1.48 -23.15 -0.08
C MET A 507 -0.63 -23.21 -1.34
N ARG A 508 -1.21 -23.73 -2.43
CA ARG A 508 -0.50 -24.04 -3.67
C ARG A 508 -1.23 -23.46 -4.87
N GLY A 509 -0.47 -23.05 -5.89
CA GLY A 509 -1.01 -22.60 -7.17
C GLY A 509 -1.85 -23.67 -7.85
N LYS A 510 -3.01 -23.26 -8.39
CA LYS A 510 -3.97 -24.13 -9.06
C LYS A 510 -4.40 -23.52 -10.39
N ASN A 511 -4.46 -24.32 -11.44
CA ASN A 511 -4.86 -23.92 -12.77
C ASN A 511 -6.40 -23.87 -12.91
N ASP A 512 -6.92 -23.25 -13.97
CA ASP A 512 -8.35 -23.16 -14.24
C ASP A 512 -9.02 -24.53 -14.56
N ASP A 513 -8.24 -25.52 -14.96
CA ASP A 513 -8.66 -26.94 -15.08
C ASP A 513 -8.61 -27.71 -13.75
N HIS A 514 -8.43 -27.03 -12.63
CA HIS A 514 -8.31 -27.58 -11.27
C HIS A 514 -7.07 -28.43 -11.01
N THR A 515 -6.11 -28.50 -11.92
CA THR A 515 -4.82 -29.17 -11.66
C THR A 515 -3.90 -28.30 -10.83
N TRP A 516 -3.09 -28.92 -9.97
CA TRP A 516 -2.07 -28.21 -9.22
C TRP A 516 -0.88 -27.80 -10.12
N VAL A 517 -0.32 -26.63 -9.88
CA VAL A 517 0.94 -26.21 -10.51
C VAL A 517 2.01 -27.25 -10.18
N LYS A 518 2.75 -27.72 -11.19
CA LYS A 518 3.79 -28.74 -11.06
C LYS A 518 5.05 -28.19 -10.41
N ASN A 519 5.93 -29.08 -9.93
CA ASN A 519 7.22 -28.75 -9.34
C ASN A 519 7.10 -27.75 -8.17
N PHE A 520 6.17 -28.04 -7.24
CA PHE A 520 5.93 -27.21 -6.09
C PHE A 520 7.09 -27.29 -5.09
N ASP A 521 7.69 -26.13 -4.82
CA ASP A 521 8.65 -25.90 -3.76
C ASP A 521 8.08 -24.82 -2.81
N PRO A 522 7.85 -25.11 -1.52
CA PRO A 522 7.27 -24.14 -0.59
C PRO A 522 8.20 -22.97 -0.24
N THR A 523 9.50 -23.10 -0.53
CA THR A 523 10.51 -22.05 -0.28
C THR A 523 10.74 -21.16 -1.50
N ALA A 524 10.29 -21.59 -2.70
CA ALA A 524 10.44 -20.82 -3.92
C ALA A 524 9.60 -19.54 -3.90
N VAL A 525 10.26 -18.41 -4.04
CA VAL A 525 9.61 -17.10 -4.13
C VAL A 525 9.16 -16.84 -5.56
N GLY A 526 8.04 -16.16 -5.74
CA GLY A 526 7.63 -15.60 -7.04
C GLY A 526 6.28 -16.08 -7.52
N TYR A 527 6.08 -16.10 -8.80
CA TYR A 527 4.88 -16.08 -9.65
C TYR A 527 3.50 -16.28 -8.98
N ASN A 528 3.34 -17.24 -8.08
CA ASN A 528 2.07 -17.53 -7.40
C ASN A 528 1.86 -16.74 -6.12
N TYR A 529 2.89 -16.09 -5.62
CA TYR A 529 2.91 -15.35 -4.35
C TYR A 529 3.41 -13.93 -4.61
N THR A 530 2.84 -12.98 -3.90
CA THR A 530 3.27 -11.58 -3.95
C THR A 530 4.46 -11.44 -3.02
N GLU A 531 5.62 -11.10 -3.56
CA GLU A 531 6.84 -10.83 -2.77
C GLU A 531 7.06 -11.86 -1.65
N GLY A 532 6.93 -13.13 -2.00
CA GLY A 532 7.03 -14.17 -0.98
C GLY A 532 6.91 -15.57 -1.53
N ASN A 533 6.78 -16.52 -0.61
CA ASN A 533 6.67 -17.94 -0.89
C ASN A 533 5.50 -18.58 -0.15
N SER A 534 5.37 -19.90 -0.28
CA SER A 534 4.25 -20.61 0.33
C SER A 534 4.29 -20.63 1.87
N PHE A 535 5.47 -20.58 2.49
CA PHE A 535 5.58 -20.45 3.93
C PHE A 535 5.03 -19.10 4.42
N GLN A 536 5.34 -18.01 3.74
CA GLN A 536 4.94 -16.66 4.15
C GLN A 536 3.45 -16.40 3.91
N TYR A 537 2.81 -17.16 3.00
CA TYR A 537 1.39 -16.94 2.68
C TYR A 537 0.42 -17.99 3.20
N SER A 538 0.83 -19.25 3.43
CA SER A 538 -0.14 -20.33 3.73
C SER A 538 -0.98 -20.11 4.96
N LEU A 539 -0.53 -19.33 5.94
CA LEU A 539 -1.30 -18.99 7.13
C LEU A 539 -1.96 -17.60 7.06
N PHE A 540 -1.92 -16.93 5.90
CA PHE A 540 -2.67 -15.69 5.74
C PHE A 540 -4.18 -15.97 5.59
N VAL A 541 -4.77 -16.43 6.69
CA VAL A 541 -6.22 -16.67 6.87
C VAL A 541 -6.64 -16.07 8.21
N PRO A 542 -6.40 -14.77 8.45
CA PRO A 542 -6.60 -14.16 9.78
C PRO A 542 -8.06 -14.22 10.24
N HIS A 543 -8.99 -14.24 9.30
CA HIS A 543 -10.43 -14.27 9.55
C HIS A 543 -10.99 -15.67 9.90
N ASP A 544 -10.25 -16.75 9.66
CA ASP A 544 -10.69 -18.13 9.96
C ASP A 544 -9.50 -19.01 10.41
N ILE A 545 -8.81 -18.59 11.48
CA ILE A 545 -7.66 -19.32 12.04
C ILE A 545 -8.09 -20.73 12.48
N ALA A 546 -9.31 -20.91 12.98
CA ALA A 546 -9.83 -22.23 13.33
C ALA A 546 -10.01 -23.11 12.08
N GLY A 547 -10.42 -22.52 10.94
CA GLY A 547 -10.56 -23.23 9.66
C GLY A 547 -9.23 -23.73 9.13
N ILE A 548 -8.20 -22.89 9.08
CA ILE A 548 -6.87 -23.32 8.64
C ILE A 548 -6.26 -24.33 9.64
N THR A 549 -6.46 -24.15 10.94
CA THR A 549 -6.03 -25.12 11.97
C THR A 549 -6.64 -26.50 11.74
N ASN A 550 -7.91 -26.57 11.39
CA ASN A 550 -8.58 -27.83 11.06
C ASN A 550 -8.04 -28.46 9.77
N LEU A 551 -7.75 -27.65 8.73
CA LEU A 551 -7.14 -28.15 7.48
C LEU A 551 -5.75 -28.74 7.72
N LEU A 552 -4.97 -28.17 8.62
CA LEU A 552 -3.65 -28.67 9.03
C LEU A 552 -3.74 -29.97 9.86
N GLY A 553 -4.87 -30.30 10.45
CA GLY A 553 -5.05 -31.49 11.30
C GLY A 553 -5.17 -31.19 12.80
N GLY A 554 -5.29 -29.91 13.18
CA GLY A 554 -5.51 -29.47 14.56
C GLY A 554 -4.43 -28.60 15.15
N LYS A 555 -4.63 -28.19 16.41
CA LYS A 555 -3.75 -27.22 17.08
C LYS A 555 -2.27 -27.66 17.17
N LYS A 556 -2.03 -28.96 17.37
CA LYS A 556 -0.66 -29.48 17.44
C LYS A 556 0.04 -29.37 16.09
N GLU A 557 -0.68 -29.62 15.01
CA GLU A 557 -0.11 -29.49 13.66
C GLU A 557 0.10 -28.02 13.27
N LEU A 558 -0.74 -27.09 13.73
CA LEU A 558 -0.49 -25.67 13.60
C LEU A 558 0.82 -25.26 14.35
N GLU A 559 1.00 -25.75 15.59
CA GLU A 559 2.24 -25.52 16.33
C GLU A 559 3.46 -26.06 15.57
N ASN A 560 3.38 -27.31 15.08
CA ASN A 560 4.46 -27.94 14.33
C ASN A 560 4.77 -27.19 13.02
N TRP A 561 3.73 -26.70 12.34
CA TRP A 561 3.87 -25.93 11.11
C TRP A 561 4.58 -24.57 11.35
N LEU A 562 4.19 -23.87 12.42
CA LEU A 562 4.85 -22.62 12.84
C LEU A 562 6.30 -22.86 13.27
N ASP A 563 6.59 -23.96 13.97
CA ASP A 563 7.97 -24.33 14.30
C ASP A 563 8.81 -24.53 13.02
N ARG A 564 8.26 -25.16 11.99
CA ARG A 564 8.93 -25.29 10.68
C ARG A 564 9.16 -23.94 10.02
N LEU A 565 8.20 -23.03 10.05
CA LEU A 565 8.36 -21.67 9.50
C LEU A 565 9.59 -20.98 10.08
N PHE A 566 9.79 -21.03 11.39
CA PHE A 566 10.89 -20.34 12.08
C PHE A 566 12.23 -21.11 12.08
N THR A 567 12.28 -22.36 11.58
CA THR A 567 13.49 -23.20 11.63
C THR A 567 13.94 -23.73 10.27
N THR A 568 13.11 -23.65 9.23
CA THR A 568 13.53 -24.09 7.89
C THR A 568 14.45 -23.04 7.26
N GLU A 569 15.67 -23.43 6.96
CA GLU A 569 16.65 -22.57 6.30
C GLU A 569 16.29 -22.31 4.84
N MET A 570 16.73 -21.20 4.29
CA MET A 570 16.63 -20.91 2.86
C MET A 570 17.80 -21.60 2.14
N GLU A 571 17.48 -22.46 1.16
CA GLU A 571 18.51 -23.19 0.39
C GLU A 571 19.11 -22.37 -0.76
N HIS A 572 18.52 -21.21 -1.10
CA HIS A 572 18.94 -20.35 -2.21
C HIS A 572 19.35 -18.96 -1.72
N GLU A 573 20.46 -18.44 -2.26
CA GLU A 573 20.84 -17.05 -2.06
C GLU A 573 19.77 -16.12 -2.68
N LEU A 574 19.18 -15.27 -1.84
CA LEU A 574 18.10 -14.35 -2.21
C LEU A 574 18.64 -13.05 -2.86
N GLU A 575 19.70 -13.12 -3.65
CA GLU A 575 20.27 -11.92 -4.29
C GLU A 575 19.28 -11.15 -5.20
N GLU A 576 18.13 -11.74 -5.52
CA GLU A 576 17.17 -11.15 -6.47
C GLU A 576 15.90 -10.55 -5.81
N LEU A 577 15.72 -10.61 -4.46
CA LEU A 577 14.49 -10.19 -3.81
C LEU A 577 14.76 -9.25 -2.64
N THR A 578 14.84 -8.00 -2.97
CA THR A 578 15.09 -6.90 -2.01
C THR A 578 14.03 -6.78 -0.91
N ASP A 579 12.77 -7.15 -1.21
CA ASP A 579 11.66 -7.03 -0.24
C ASP A 579 11.61 -8.17 0.78
N VAL A 580 12.17 -9.35 0.49
CA VAL A 580 12.16 -10.51 1.41
C VAL A 580 13.39 -10.48 2.31
N SER A 581 13.35 -9.69 3.37
CA SER A 581 14.46 -9.45 4.29
C SER A 581 14.09 -9.76 5.75
N GLY A 582 15.05 -9.63 6.68
CA GLY A 582 14.80 -9.87 8.10
C GLY A 582 14.41 -11.31 8.43
N LEU A 583 15.10 -12.28 7.84
CA LEU A 583 14.74 -13.70 7.89
C LEU A 583 15.03 -14.34 9.25
N ILE A 584 14.04 -15.13 9.73
CA ILE A 584 14.17 -16.08 10.84
C ILE A 584 13.58 -17.40 10.32
N GLY A 585 14.42 -18.31 9.81
CA GLY A 585 13.97 -19.42 8.96
C GLY A 585 13.27 -18.89 7.70
N GLN A 586 12.03 -19.30 7.45
CA GLN A 586 11.20 -18.82 6.34
C GLN A 586 10.31 -17.62 6.72
N TYR A 587 10.30 -17.21 7.99
CA TYR A 587 9.66 -15.97 8.43
C TYR A 587 10.46 -14.76 7.94
N ALA A 588 9.84 -13.86 7.18
CA ALA A 588 10.45 -12.63 6.68
C ALA A 588 9.83 -11.43 7.39
N HIS A 589 10.58 -10.80 8.32
CA HIS A 589 10.05 -9.65 9.05
C HIS A 589 10.00 -8.38 8.20
N GLY A 590 10.93 -8.26 7.26
CA GLY A 590 10.99 -7.13 6.34
C GLY A 590 9.89 -7.14 5.27
N ASN A 591 8.95 -8.11 5.30
CA ASN A 591 7.80 -8.11 4.41
C ASN A 591 6.51 -8.53 5.15
N GLU A 592 5.41 -7.87 4.85
CA GLU A 592 4.15 -7.84 5.60
C GLU A 592 3.41 -9.17 5.74
N PRO A 593 3.41 -10.08 4.78
CA PRO A 593 2.66 -11.35 4.91
C PRO A 593 3.01 -12.16 6.15
N SER A 594 4.23 -11.99 6.69
CA SER A 594 4.71 -12.71 7.89
C SER A 594 4.27 -12.07 9.22
N HIS A 595 3.88 -10.81 9.26
CA HIS A 595 3.77 -9.99 10.48
C HIS A 595 2.86 -10.57 11.57
N HIS A 596 1.79 -11.29 11.21
CA HIS A 596 0.85 -11.89 12.17
C HIS A 596 1.29 -13.28 12.68
N MET A 597 2.25 -13.95 12.02
CA MET A 597 2.50 -15.38 12.20
C MET A 597 3.01 -15.76 13.58
N ALA A 598 3.85 -14.93 14.21
CA ALA A 598 4.33 -15.19 15.57
C ALA A 598 3.20 -15.21 16.62
N TYR A 599 2.08 -14.53 16.33
CA TYR A 599 0.90 -14.50 17.21
C TYR A 599 0.01 -15.72 17.05
N LEU A 600 0.13 -16.48 15.97
CA LEU A 600 -0.70 -17.67 15.73
C LEU A 600 -0.43 -18.82 16.71
N TYR A 601 0.71 -18.84 17.38
CA TYR A 601 0.94 -19.78 18.48
C TYR A 601 -0.10 -19.64 19.63
N ASN A 602 -0.69 -18.46 19.80
CA ASN A 602 -1.80 -18.25 20.74
C ASN A 602 -2.99 -19.17 20.44
N TYR A 603 -3.25 -19.46 19.17
CA TYR A 603 -4.35 -20.33 18.71
C TYR A 603 -3.97 -21.82 18.72
N ALA A 604 -2.68 -22.12 18.79
CA ALA A 604 -2.14 -23.48 18.91
C ALA A 604 -2.03 -23.98 20.36
N ASN A 605 -2.57 -23.26 21.35
CA ASN A 605 -2.35 -23.49 22.79
C ASN A 605 -0.88 -23.41 23.23
N ALA A 606 -0.07 -22.65 22.50
CA ALA A 606 1.36 -22.48 22.73
C ALA A 606 1.73 -20.99 22.93
N SER A 607 0.90 -20.24 23.70
CA SER A 607 1.08 -18.79 23.93
C SER A 607 2.48 -18.40 24.42
N TRP A 608 3.15 -19.27 25.13
CA TRP A 608 4.53 -19.07 25.55
C TRP A 608 5.50 -18.97 24.35
N LYS A 609 5.22 -19.61 23.23
CA LYS A 609 6.00 -19.48 21.99
C LYS A 609 5.77 -18.12 21.33
N THR A 610 4.53 -17.62 21.32
CA THR A 610 4.24 -16.22 20.91
C THR A 610 5.10 -15.26 21.72
N GLN A 611 5.11 -15.37 23.06
CA GLN A 611 5.82 -14.47 23.95
C GLN A 611 7.35 -14.51 23.69
N HIS A 612 7.89 -15.69 23.45
CA HIS A 612 9.30 -15.89 23.11
C HIS A 612 9.64 -15.29 21.74
N MET A 613 8.87 -15.65 20.72
CA MET A 613 9.18 -15.30 19.33
C MET A 613 9.03 -13.79 19.07
N VAL A 614 7.97 -13.17 19.61
CA VAL A 614 7.76 -11.72 19.47
C VAL A 614 8.90 -10.94 20.11
N ARG A 615 9.38 -11.36 21.29
CA ARG A 615 10.59 -10.77 21.93
C ARG A 615 11.82 -10.97 21.06
N HIS A 616 12.02 -12.16 20.52
CA HIS A 616 13.15 -12.46 19.65
C HIS A 616 13.15 -11.58 18.39
N ILE A 617 12.00 -11.42 17.73
CA ILE A 617 11.85 -10.54 16.56
C ILE A 617 12.19 -9.09 16.94
N MET A 618 11.63 -8.55 18.03
CA MET A 618 11.92 -7.18 18.47
C MET A 618 13.40 -6.95 18.81
N GLU A 619 14.07 -7.97 19.34
CA GLU A 619 15.49 -7.87 19.72
C GLU A 619 16.46 -7.99 18.55
N THR A 620 16.07 -8.71 17.48
CA THR A 620 16.95 -9.03 16.36
C THR A 620 16.68 -8.22 15.09
N GLN A 621 15.44 -7.73 14.89
CA GLN A 621 15.05 -7.06 13.67
C GLN A 621 14.99 -5.53 13.80
N TYR A 622 15.22 -4.97 15.01
CA TYR A 622 15.20 -3.53 15.27
C TYR A 622 16.43 -3.07 16.05
N ASN A 623 16.95 -1.92 15.67
CA ASN A 623 18.11 -1.31 16.33
C ASN A 623 17.95 0.22 16.43
N ASP A 624 18.76 0.89 17.26
CA ASP A 624 18.79 2.36 17.37
C ASP A 624 19.92 3.00 16.56
N THR A 625 20.19 2.45 15.38
CA THR A 625 21.20 2.92 14.42
C THR A 625 20.50 3.27 13.10
N PRO A 626 21.14 4.01 12.19
CA PRO A 626 20.51 4.35 10.89
C PRO A 626 20.04 3.14 10.08
N ASP A 627 20.72 1.98 10.17
CA ASP A 627 20.34 0.70 9.59
C ASP A 627 19.45 -0.15 10.52
N GLY A 628 18.74 0.50 11.43
CA GLY A 628 17.98 -0.14 12.50
C GLY A 628 16.66 -0.79 12.11
N LEU A 629 16.32 -0.85 10.84
CA LEU A 629 15.17 -1.56 10.27
C LEU A 629 15.65 -2.63 9.29
N CYS A 630 15.08 -3.82 9.36
CA CYS A 630 15.53 -4.96 8.57
C CYS A 630 14.99 -5.00 7.13
N GLY A 631 14.13 -4.04 6.74
CA GLY A 631 13.50 -3.91 5.42
C GLY A 631 12.77 -2.59 5.29
N ASN A 632 11.94 -2.47 4.26
CA ASN A 632 11.10 -1.30 4.02
C ASN A 632 10.29 -0.95 5.26
N GLU A 633 10.27 0.33 5.63
CA GLU A 633 9.45 0.80 6.77
C GLU A 633 7.96 0.78 6.44
N ASP A 634 7.63 0.96 5.16
CA ASP A 634 6.31 0.91 4.53
C ASP A 634 5.26 1.77 5.21
N CYS A 635 5.52 3.08 5.13
CA CYS A 635 4.55 4.11 5.52
C CYS A 635 4.03 3.96 6.95
N GLY A 636 4.88 3.49 7.87
CA GLY A 636 4.54 3.31 9.28
C GLY A 636 4.18 1.88 9.67
N GLN A 637 4.09 0.93 8.73
CA GLN A 637 3.65 -0.44 9.05
C GLN A 637 4.65 -1.21 9.91
N MET A 638 5.93 -1.25 9.54
CA MET A 638 6.95 -1.96 10.33
C MET A 638 7.13 -1.32 11.71
N SER A 639 7.08 0.00 11.77
CA SER A 639 7.14 0.76 13.01
C SER A 639 5.93 0.51 13.91
N ALA A 640 4.72 0.50 13.37
CA ALA A 640 3.50 0.21 14.13
C ALA A 640 3.47 -1.23 14.66
N TRP A 641 4.04 -2.19 13.91
CA TRP A 641 4.24 -3.55 14.41
C TRP A 641 5.09 -3.56 15.69
N TYR A 642 6.22 -2.83 15.67
CA TYR A 642 7.08 -2.71 16.85
C TYR A 642 6.36 -2.03 18.03
N VAL A 643 5.66 -0.90 17.77
CA VAL A 643 4.94 -0.16 18.83
C VAL A 643 3.91 -1.06 19.51
N LEU A 644 3.04 -1.72 18.74
CA LEU A 644 2.04 -2.63 19.27
C LEU A 644 2.67 -3.80 20.01
N SER A 645 3.66 -4.46 19.43
CA SER A 645 4.34 -5.62 20.03
C SER A 645 5.10 -5.25 21.31
N ALA A 646 5.75 -4.08 21.33
CA ALA A 646 6.47 -3.57 22.52
C ALA A 646 5.51 -3.21 23.67
N MET A 647 4.26 -2.84 23.36
CA MET A 647 3.19 -2.70 24.35
C MET A 647 2.65 -4.05 24.85
N GLY A 648 2.94 -5.14 24.13
CA GLY A 648 2.45 -6.49 24.41
C GLY A 648 1.11 -6.80 23.75
N LEU A 649 0.73 -6.11 22.70
CA LEU A 649 -0.51 -6.28 21.92
C LEU A 649 -0.21 -6.42 20.43
N TYR A 650 -1.13 -7.03 19.66
CA TYR A 650 -1.10 -7.01 18.20
C TYR A 650 -2.49 -7.32 17.61
N SER A 651 -2.86 -6.66 16.52
CA SER A 651 -4.10 -6.95 15.79
C SER A 651 -3.81 -7.99 14.72
N ASP A 652 -4.03 -9.26 15.05
CA ASP A 652 -3.78 -10.39 14.13
C ASP A 652 -4.88 -10.58 13.08
N CYS A 653 -6.03 -9.95 13.27
CA CYS A 653 -7.14 -9.92 12.31
C CYS A 653 -7.82 -8.54 12.32
N PRO A 654 -7.30 -7.53 11.61
CA PRO A 654 -8.00 -6.26 11.46
C PRO A 654 -9.41 -6.46 10.89
N GLY A 655 -10.38 -5.66 11.37
CA GLY A 655 -11.82 -5.95 11.17
C GLY A 655 -12.41 -6.84 12.26
N SER A 656 -11.60 -7.40 13.16
CA SER A 656 -12.00 -7.94 14.45
C SER A 656 -11.65 -6.93 15.55
N PRO A 657 -12.54 -6.66 16.52
CA PRO A 657 -12.27 -5.67 17.57
C PRO A 657 -11.33 -6.23 18.67
N THR A 658 -10.42 -7.12 18.34
CA THR A 658 -9.56 -7.82 19.31
C THR A 658 -8.08 -7.64 19.00
N TYR A 659 -7.27 -7.74 20.06
CA TYR A 659 -5.82 -7.75 20.00
C TYR A 659 -5.29 -9.00 20.70
N SER A 660 -4.35 -9.68 20.09
CA SER A 660 -3.59 -10.76 20.71
C SER A 660 -2.60 -10.21 21.74
N ILE A 661 -2.49 -10.88 22.90
CA ILE A 661 -1.50 -10.55 23.93
C ILE A 661 -0.20 -11.26 23.58
N GLY A 662 0.88 -10.49 23.46
CA GLY A 662 2.25 -10.94 23.26
C GLY A 662 3.07 -10.84 24.53
N SER A 663 4.27 -10.23 24.46
CA SER A 663 5.17 -10.01 25.60
C SER A 663 5.69 -8.58 25.59
N PRO A 664 5.24 -7.69 26.49
CA PRO A 664 5.66 -6.28 26.49
C PRO A 664 7.14 -6.12 26.85
N ILE A 665 7.83 -5.14 26.25
CA ILE A 665 9.23 -4.80 26.56
C ILE A 665 9.29 -3.98 27.85
N PHE A 666 8.36 -3.05 28.03
CA PHE A 666 8.38 -2.06 29.11
C PHE A 666 7.70 -2.60 30.38
N ASP A 667 8.15 -2.09 31.54
CA ASP A 667 7.52 -2.44 32.82
C ASP A 667 6.10 -1.92 32.93
N LYS A 668 5.85 -0.74 32.32
CA LYS A 668 4.52 -0.14 32.28
C LYS A 668 4.33 0.64 30.99
N VAL A 669 3.16 0.49 30.39
CA VAL A 669 2.69 1.28 29.26
C VAL A 669 1.38 1.96 29.66
N THR A 670 1.27 3.26 29.44
CA THR A 670 0.05 4.03 29.69
C THR A 670 -0.47 4.60 28.36
N LEU A 671 -1.66 4.19 27.95
CA LEU A 671 -2.38 4.76 26.81
C LEU A 671 -3.26 5.90 27.31
N HIS A 672 -3.03 7.12 26.80
CA HIS A 672 -3.87 8.29 27.03
C HIS A 672 -4.90 8.37 25.90
N LEU A 673 -6.15 8.06 26.21
CA LEU A 673 -7.22 7.92 25.22
C LEU A 673 -7.94 9.27 25.01
N ASP A 674 -8.46 9.51 23.81
CA ASP A 674 -9.16 10.77 23.46
C ASP A 674 -10.45 11.02 24.24
N ASN A 675 -10.96 10.03 24.99
CA ASN A 675 -12.10 10.14 25.91
C ASN A 675 -11.70 10.48 27.35
N ASP A 676 -10.51 11.06 27.55
CA ASP A 676 -9.91 11.43 28.85
C ASP A 676 -9.68 10.25 29.80
N LYS A 677 -9.71 9.01 29.32
CA LYS A 677 -9.38 7.82 30.10
C LYS A 677 -7.96 7.36 29.85
N THR A 678 -7.48 6.52 30.74
CA THR A 678 -6.21 5.84 30.58
C THR A 678 -6.40 4.34 30.63
N PHE A 679 -5.64 3.62 29.79
CA PHE A 679 -5.47 2.18 29.89
C PHE A 679 -4.01 1.86 30.18
N ILE A 680 -3.76 1.06 31.22
CA ILE A 680 -2.41 0.74 31.68
C ILE A 680 -2.12 -0.73 31.44
N ILE A 681 -0.98 -1.04 30.83
CA ILE A 681 -0.41 -2.38 30.77
C ILE A 681 0.78 -2.40 31.75
N ASN A 682 0.67 -3.17 32.81
CA ASN A 682 1.64 -3.23 33.90
C ASN A 682 2.29 -4.61 33.94
N ALA A 683 3.51 -4.71 33.43
CA ALA A 683 4.27 -5.95 33.35
C ALA A 683 5.19 -6.08 34.57
N LYS A 684 4.68 -6.69 35.62
CA LYS A 684 5.43 -6.90 36.87
C LYS A 684 6.52 -7.94 36.71
N ASN A 685 7.70 -7.69 37.28
CA ASN A 685 8.89 -8.53 37.17
C ASN A 685 9.35 -8.72 35.72
N ASN A 686 9.16 -7.71 34.89
CA ASN A 686 9.56 -7.74 33.48
C ASN A 686 11.07 -7.66 33.32
N GLY A 687 11.60 -8.08 32.18
CA GLY A 687 13.02 -7.98 31.82
C GLY A 687 13.39 -8.94 30.70
N LYS A 688 14.55 -8.79 30.10
CA LYS A 688 15.03 -9.63 28.98
C LYS A 688 15.02 -11.13 29.30
N LYS A 689 15.20 -11.52 30.54
CA LYS A 689 15.20 -12.93 30.99
C LYS A 689 13.82 -13.39 31.48
N GLN A 690 12.82 -12.55 31.46
CA GLN A 690 11.46 -12.83 31.91
C GLN A 690 10.43 -12.55 30.80
N PRO A 691 10.51 -13.19 29.63
CA PRO A 691 9.61 -12.91 28.54
C PRO A 691 8.22 -13.55 28.71
N TYR A 692 8.05 -14.47 29.66
CA TYR A 692 6.86 -15.30 29.76
C TYR A 692 5.85 -14.74 30.75
N ILE A 693 4.57 -14.81 30.41
CA ILE A 693 3.46 -14.45 31.28
C ILE A 693 3.16 -15.64 32.21
N LYS A 694 3.34 -15.47 33.52
CA LYS A 694 2.96 -16.42 34.54
C LYS A 694 1.47 -16.38 34.83
N SER A 695 0.89 -15.19 34.94
CA SER A 695 -0.52 -14.94 35.16
C SER A 695 -0.90 -13.52 34.72
N ALA A 696 -2.15 -13.28 34.43
CA ALA A 696 -2.64 -11.95 34.07
C ALA A 696 -3.94 -11.59 34.84
N HIS A 697 -4.18 -10.29 35.02
CA HIS A 697 -5.40 -9.74 35.62
C HIS A 697 -5.85 -8.50 34.86
N LEU A 698 -7.11 -8.43 34.49
CA LEU A 698 -7.72 -7.24 33.91
C LEU A 698 -8.68 -6.60 34.93
N ASN A 699 -8.40 -5.38 35.31
CA ASN A 699 -9.19 -4.61 36.30
C ASN A 699 -9.41 -5.43 37.62
N GLY A 700 -8.35 -6.08 38.10
CA GLY A 700 -8.34 -6.87 39.34
C GLY A 700 -8.95 -8.28 39.24
N LYS A 701 -9.48 -8.68 38.07
CA LYS A 701 -10.00 -10.02 37.80
C LYS A 701 -8.97 -10.86 37.07
N GLU A 702 -8.85 -12.13 37.42
CA GLU A 702 -8.00 -13.06 36.69
C GLU A 702 -8.33 -13.09 35.20
N TRP A 703 -7.30 -13.12 34.35
CA TRP A 703 -7.41 -13.09 32.91
C TRP A 703 -6.63 -14.24 32.29
N SER A 704 -7.35 -15.28 31.87
CA SER A 704 -6.76 -16.50 31.30
C SER A 704 -6.69 -16.48 29.77
N ARG A 705 -7.26 -15.44 29.12
CA ARG A 705 -7.33 -15.32 27.67
C ARG A 705 -6.10 -14.63 27.08
N THR A 706 -5.70 -15.03 25.86
CA THR A 706 -4.62 -14.41 25.09
C THR A 706 -5.10 -13.24 24.22
N ILE A 707 -6.34 -12.82 24.36
CA ILE A 707 -6.94 -11.71 23.60
C ILE A 707 -7.51 -10.64 24.52
N LEU A 708 -7.51 -9.40 24.04
CA LEU A 708 -8.10 -8.22 24.67
C LEU A 708 -8.94 -7.48 23.61
N SER A 709 -10.17 -7.07 23.95
CA SER A 709 -11.00 -6.32 23.01
C SER A 709 -10.65 -4.83 23.02
N HIS A 710 -10.86 -4.15 21.88
CA HIS A 710 -10.73 -2.70 21.78
C HIS A 710 -11.60 -1.96 22.80
N SER A 711 -12.81 -2.46 23.05
CA SER A 711 -13.72 -1.87 24.05
C SER A 711 -13.23 -2.04 25.49
N GLU A 712 -12.42 -3.07 25.80
CA GLU A 712 -11.79 -3.20 27.12
C GLU A 712 -10.68 -2.16 27.30
N ILE A 713 -9.93 -1.86 26.21
CA ILE A 713 -8.92 -0.81 26.20
C ILE A 713 -9.58 0.57 26.35
N THR A 714 -10.55 0.89 25.50
CA THR A 714 -11.16 2.23 25.43
C THR A 714 -12.07 2.58 26.62
N LYS A 715 -12.48 1.58 27.40
CA LYS A 715 -13.14 1.83 28.71
C LYS A 715 -12.19 2.35 29.78
N GLY A 716 -10.90 2.22 29.55
CA GLY A 716 -9.86 2.50 30.54
C GLY A 716 -9.72 1.36 31.55
N GLY A 717 -8.65 1.44 32.36
CA GLY A 717 -8.37 0.44 33.40
C GLY A 717 -6.94 -0.07 33.35
N GLU A 718 -6.70 -1.28 33.87
CA GLU A 718 -5.37 -1.85 34.00
C GLU A 718 -5.34 -3.35 33.64
N LEU A 719 -4.40 -3.71 32.76
CA LEU A 719 -4.00 -5.09 32.51
C LEU A 719 -2.66 -5.34 33.24
N ILE A 720 -2.67 -6.19 34.26
CA ILE A 720 -1.46 -6.61 34.97
C ILE A 720 -0.99 -7.94 34.39
N LEU A 721 0.26 -7.98 33.95
CA LEU A 721 0.96 -9.16 33.48
C LEU A 721 2.07 -9.51 34.48
N ASN A 722 1.99 -10.64 35.17
CA ASN A 722 3.05 -11.12 36.05
C ASN A 722 4.05 -11.92 35.20
N MET A 723 5.19 -11.32 34.93
CA MET A 723 6.22 -11.90 34.06
C MET A 723 7.09 -12.93 34.80
N SER A 724 7.66 -13.88 34.06
CA SER A 724 8.46 -14.99 34.58
C SER A 724 9.58 -15.38 33.61
N LYS A 725 10.65 -15.95 34.20
CA LYS A 725 11.73 -16.60 33.45
C LYS A 725 11.28 -17.94 32.83
N GLU A 726 10.35 -18.61 33.47
CA GLU A 726 9.91 -19.95 33.07
C GLU A 726 8.55 -19.85 32.33
N ALA A 727 8.44 -20.57 31.21
CA ALA A 727 7.25 -20.62 30.39
C ALA A 727 6.06 -21.24 31.14
N ASN A 728 4.96 -20.54 31.28
CA ASN A 728 3.71 -21.10 31.74
C ASN A 728 2.92 -21.69 30.58
N ARG A 729 2.95 -22.99 30.40
CA ARG A 729 2.26 -23.70 29.32
C ARG A 729 0.76 -23.85 29.54
N ASN A 730 0.24 -23.43 30.68
CA ASN A 730 -1.17 -23.53 31.03
C ASN A 730 -1.89 -22.18 30.93
N TRP A 731 -1.19 -21.06 30.77
CA TRP A 731 -1.83 -19.78 30.57
C TRP A 731 -2.19 -19.59 29.10
N GLY A 732 -3.41 -19.13 28.85
CA GLY A 732 -3.89 -18.80 27.50
C GLY A 732 -4.41 -19.98 26.69
N ILE A 733 -4.53 -21.18 27.28
CA ILE A 733 -5.06 -22.37 26.58
C ILE A 733 -6.54 -22.32 26.32
N GLU A 734 -7.32 -21.49 27.04
CA GLU A 734 -8.76 -21.35 26.91
C GLU A 734 -9.20 -20.40 25.77
N THR A 735 -8.28 -19.64 25.20
CA THR A 735 -8.63 -18.50 24.33
C THR A 735 -8.98 -18.89 22.90
N ALA A 736 -8.63 -20.03 22.50
CA ALA A 736 -8.42 -20.38 21.11
C ALA A 736 -9.68 -20.56 20.24
N ASN A 737 -10.82 -19.98 20.58
CA ASN A 737 -12.05 -20.08 19.79
C ASN A 737 -12.60 -18.73 19.32
N SER A 738 -11.77 -17.72 19.17
CA SER A 738 -12.22 -16.34 18.90
C SER A 738 -12.68 -16.11 17.46
N THR A 739 -12.19 -16.87 16.50
CA THR A 739 -12.73 -16.83 15.13
C THR A 739 -13.54 -18.09 14.89
N SER A 740 -14.85 -17.93 14.89
CA SER A 740 -15.76 -19.03 14.58
C SER A 740 -15.58 -19.41 13.11
N THR A 741 -15.25 -20.70 12.89
CA THR A 741 -15.47 -21.29 11.58
C THR A 741 -16.97 -21.17 11.29
N TYR A 742 -17.30 -20.50 10.20
CA TYR A 742 -18.62 -20.62 9.60
C TYR A 742 -18.52 -21.78 8.61
N PRO A 743 -18.99 -23.00 8.96
CA PRO A 743 -18.93 -24.10 8.04
C PRO A 743 -19.83 -23.74 6.85
N SER A 744 -19.20 -23.48 5.70
CA SER A 744 -19.92 -23.33 4.45
C SER A 744 -19.86 -24.63 3.66
N SER A 745 -20.92 -24.92 2.92
CA SER A 745 -20.91 -26.02 1.96
C SER A 745 -19.83 -25.77 0.89
N PRO A 746 -19.13 -26.81 0.42
CA PRO A 746 -18.00 -26.65 -0.49
C PRO A 746 -18.45 -26.04 -1.82
N ILE A 747 -17.53 -25.39 -2.52
CA ILE A 747 -17.78 -24.86 -3.86
C ILE A 747 -17.96 -26.01 -4.85
N VAL A 748 -18.83 -25.80 -5.82
CA VAL A 748 -19.04 -26.70 -6.98
C VAL A 748 -18.33 -26.12 -8.21
N TYR A 749 -17.88 -27.00 -9.09
CA TYR A 749 -17.21 -26.59 -10.34
C TYR A 749 -17.56 -27.54 -11.48
N LEU A 750 -17.37 -27.10 -12.73
CA LEU A 750 -17.51 -27.93 -13.91
C LEU A 750 -16.21 -28.64 -14.21
N SER A 751 -16.29 -29.90 -14.66
CA SER A 751 -15.13 -30.63 -15.18
C SER A 751 -14.57 -29.99 -16.46
N GLU A 752 -15.42 -29.35 -17.26
CA GLU A 752 -15.03 -28.60 -18.46
C GLU A 752 -14.63 -27.16 -18.03
N PRO A 753 -13.36 -26.75 -18.24
CA PRO A 753 -12.88 -25.44 -17.80
C PRO A 753 -13.40 -24.27 -18.66
N THR A 754 -13.75 -24.53 -19.91
CA THR A 754 -14.22 -23.50 -20.85
C THR A 754 -15.74 -23.33 -20.79
N ASP A 755 -16.25 -22.11 -21.05
CA ASP A 755 -17.68 -21.81 -21.14
C ASP A 755 -18.21 -21.83 -22.57
N VAL A 756 -17.39 -22.27 -23.53
CA VAL A 756 -17.70 -22.22 -24.94
C VAL A 756 -17.67 -23.59 -25.59
N PHE A 757 -18.61 -23.85 -26.50
CA PHE A 757 -18.70 -25.09 -27.24
C PHE A 757 -19.17 -24.88 -28.69
N ILE A 758 -18.98 -25.87 -29.56
CA ILE A 758 -19.40 -25.82 -30.96
C ILE A 758 -20.71 -26.60 -31.13
N ASP A 759 -20.69 -27.90 -30.86
CA ASP A 759 -21.83 -28.79 -31.12
C ASP A 759 -22.64 -29.10 -29.85
N GLN A 760 -21.95 -29.45 -28.78
CA GLN A 760 -22.58 -29.81 -27.52
C GLN A 760 -21.62 -29.52 -26.34
N PHE A 761 -22.21 -29.23 -25.18
CA PHE A 761 -21.49 -29.03 -23.92
C PHE A 761 -21.92 -30.10 -22.90
N ILE A 762 -20.96 -30.80 -22.30
CA ILE A 762 -21.25 -31.77 -21.24
C ILE A 762 -21.19 -31.06 -19.91
N VAL A 763 -22.34 -30.96 -19.23
CA VAL A 763 -22.40 -30.44 -17.86
C VAL A 763 -22.13 -31.59 -16.89
N ASP A 764 -20.90 -31.63 -16.37
CA ASP A 764 -20.49 -32.57 -15.34
C ASP A 764 -20.01 -31.75 -14.13
N ILE A 765 -20.85 -31.69 -13.09
CA ILE A 765 -20.64 -30.86 -11.92
C ILE A 765 -19.88 -31.66 -10.84
N LYS A 766 -18.78 -31.13 -10.37
CA LYS A 766 -17.95 -31.73 -9.33
C LYS A 766 -18.01 -30.95 -8.02
N CYS A 767 -17.69 -31.66 -6.95
CA CYS A 767 -17.54 -31.13 -5.62
C CYS A 767 -16.52 -31.99 -4.87
N ASN A 768 -15.63 -31.37 -4.10
CA ASN A 768 -14.59 -32.10 -3.37
C ASN A 768 -15.10 -32.81 -2.09
N ASP A 769 -16.36 -32.60 -1.73
CA ASP A 769 -16.97 -33.19 -0.55
C ASP A 769 -18.11 -34.13 -0.98
N PRO A 770 -17.97 -35.45 -0.79
CA PRO A 770 -18.96 -36.42 -1.23
C PRO A 770 -20.29 -36.35 -0.48
N ASP A 771 -20.34 -35.74 0.72
CA ASP A 771 -21.55 -35.57 1.53
C ASP A 771 -22.39 -34.36 1.08
N ALA A 772 -21.86 -33.50 0.21
CA ALA A 772 -22.57 -32.34 -0.28
C ALA A 772 -23.54 -32.71 -1.41
N LYS A 773 -24.77 -32.21 -1.33
CA LYS A 773 -25.75 -32.32 -2.41
C LYS A 773 -25.66 -31.11 -3.31
N ILE A 774 -25.60 -31.33 -4.62
CA ILE A 774 -25.48 -30.28 -5.62
C ILE A 774 -26.86 -30.02 -6.26
N TYR A 775 -27.23 -28.75 -6.38
CA TYR A 775 -28.45 -28.30 -7.05
C TYR A 775 -28.08 -27.28 -8.13
N TYR A 776 -28.88 -27.27 -9.21
CA TYR A 776 -28.61 -26.37 -10.34
C TYR A 776 -29.89 -25.84 -10.98
N THR A 777 -29.77 -24.74 -11.72
CA THR A 777 -30.80 -24.13 -12.60
C THR A 777 -30.19 -23.80 -13.95
N LEU A 778 -31.04 -23.75 -15.00
CA LEU A 778 -30.65 -23.46 -16.39
C LEU A 778 -31.28 -22.16 -16.93
N ASP A 779 -32.01 -21.46 -16.09
CA ASP A 779 -32.79 -20.27 -16.40
C ASP A 779 -32.26 -19.02 -15.72
N GLY A 780 -31.07 -19.08 -15.12
CA GLY A 780 -30.48 -17.99 -14.36
C GLY A 780 -31.08 -17.73 -12.99
N SER A 781 -32.03 -18.53 -12.52
CA SER A 781 -32.52 -18.43 -11.13
C SER A 781 -31.50 -18.98 -10.13
N THR A 782 -31.54 -18.50 -8.87
CA THR A 782 -30.64 -18.97 -7.82
C THR A 782 -31.03 -20.39 -7.36
N PRO A 783 -30.13 -21.38 -7.44
CA PRO A 783 -30.40 -22.73 -6.99
C PRO A 783 -30.68 -22.81 -5.50
N ASN A 784 -31.70 -23.58 -5.13
CA ASN A 784 -32.04 -23.91 -3.75
C ASN A 784 -32.35 -25.41 -3.64
N GLN A 785 -32.68 -25.90 -2.43
CA GLN A 785 -32.94 -27.32 -2.20
C GLN A 785 -34.20 -27.86 -2.90
N THR A 786 -35.02 -26.99 -3.47
CA THR A 786 -36.17 -27.40 -4.32
C THR A 786 -35.84 -27.40 -5.80
N SER A 787 -34.67 -26.86 -6.21
CA SER A 787 -34.16 -26.86 -7.57
C SER A 787 -33.76 -28.28 -8.01
N LYS A 788 -33.43 -28.47 -9.26
CA LYS A 788 -33.00 -29.76 -9.81
C LYS A 788 -31.70 -30.22 -9.14
N GLN A 789 -31.71 -31.41 -8.52
CA GLN A 789 -30.51 -31.99 -7.96
C GLN A 789 -29.67 -32.64 -9.02
N PHE A 790 -28.36 -32.33 -9.03
CA PHE A 790 -27.39 -32.98 -9.93
C PHE A 790 -27.11 -34.40 -9.44
N LYS A 791 -27.22 -35.37 -10.32
CA LYS A 791 -26.91 -36.79 -10.10
C LYS A 791 -25.94 -37.33 -11.12
N ASP A 792 -26.18 -37.04 -12.40
CA ASP A 792 -25.40 -37.51 -13.52
C ASP A 792 -25.16 -36.38 -14.53
N ALA A 793 -24.05 -36.47 -15.29
CA ALA A 793 -23.73 -35.53 -16.34
C ALA A 793 -24.82 -35.46 -17.43
N PHE A 794 -25.05 -34.29 -17.98
CA PHE A 794 -26.05 -34.07 -19.04
C PHE A 794 -25.53 -33.12 -20.13
N ILE A 795 -26.23 -33.05 -21.28
CA ILE A 795 -25.75 -32.33 -22.44
C ILE A 795 -26.59 -31.05 -22.66
N LEU A 796 -25.91 -29.95 -22.95
CA LEU A 796 -26.48 -28.72 -23.48
C LEU A 796 -26.18 -28.60 -24.99
N LYS A 797 -27.15 -28.13 -25.78
CA LYS A 797 -27.02 -27.87 -27.24
C LYS A 797 -27.17 -26.40 -27.58
N GLU A 798 -27.68 -25.60 -26.66
CA GLU A 798 -27.89 -24.16 -26.78
C GLU A 798 -27.20 -23.40 -25.68
N SER A 799 -26.93 -22.13 -25.93
CA SER A 799 -26.39 -21.22 -24.89
C SER A 799 -27.29 -21.19 -23.66
N THR A 800 -26.73 -21.30 -22.49
CA THR A 800 -27.46 -21.53 -21.23
C THR A 800 -26.84 -20.75 -20.08
N ASP A 801 -27.69 -20.12 -19.29
CA ASP A 801 -27.29 -19.52 -17.99
C ASP A 801 -27.39 -20.59 -16.89
N LEU A 802 -26.27 -21.28 -16.65
CA LEU A 802 -26.16 -22.34 -15.65
C LEU A 802 -25.74 -21.73 -14.31
N ARG A 803 -26.55 -22.00 -13.28
CA ARG A 803 -26.15 -21.73 -11.88
C ARG A 803 -26.17 -23.01 -11.06
N MET A 804 -25.17 -23.15 -10.19
CA MET A 804 -24.91 -24.36 -9.41
C MET A 804 -24.59 -23.99 -7.96
N ARG A 805 -25.04 -24.82 -7.02
CA ARG A 805 -24.80 -24.62 -5.59
C ARG A 805 -24.79 -25.93 -4.83
N SER A 806 -23.94 -26.06 -3.84
CA SER A 806 -23.92 -27.20 -2.92
C SER A 806 -24.68 -26.91 -1.62
N TYR A 807 -25.13 -27.99 -0.99
CA TYR A 807 -25.73 -27.99 0.35
C TYR A 807 -25.18 -29.15 1.15
N LYS A 808 -24.59 -28.87 2.32
CA LYS A 808 -24.17 -29.88 3.30
C LYS A 808 -24.87 -29.63 4.62
N LYS A 809 -25.29 -30.69 5.31
CA LYS A 809 -26.01 -30.59 6.59
C LYS A 809 -25.11 -29.91 7.64
N GLY A 810 -25.65 -28.91 8.32
CA GLY A 810 -24.94 -28.16 9.36
C GLY A 810 -24.00 -27.04 8.82
N CYS A 811 -24.01 -26.81 7.50
CA CYS A 811 -23.24 -25.74 6.87
C CYS A 811 -24.17 -24.67 6.26
N LEU A 812 -23.66 -23.46 6.12
CA LEU A 812 -24.27 -22.47 5.25
C LEU A 812 -24.35 -23.03 3.81
N PRO A 813 -25.33 -22.61 3.00
CA PRO A 813 -25.39 -22.97 1.58
C PRO A 813 -24.08 -22.61 0.89
N GLY A 814 -23.59 -23.43 -0.02
CA GLY A 814 -22.40 -23.15 -0.80
C GLY A 814 -22.56 -21.91 -1.68
N TYR A 815 -21.45 -21.41 -2.19
CA TYR A 815 -21.45 -20.31 -3.15
C TYR A 815 -22.24 -20.67 -4.42
N VAL A 816 -22.97 -19.69 -4.98
CA VAL A 816 -23.65 -19.86 -6.28
C VAL A 816 -22.64 -19.67 -7.40
N VAL A 817 -22.18 -20.76 -7.96
CA VAL A 817 -21.34 -20.68 -9.16
C VAL A 817 -22.21 -20.41 -10.37
N HIS A 818 -21.90 -19.33 -11.07
CA HIS A 818 -22.59 -18.90 -12.27
C HIS A 818 -21.70 -19.10 -13.50
N ARG A 819 -22.19 -19.83 -14.49
CA ARG A 819 -21.52 -20.09 -15.77
C ARG A 819 -22.47 -19.76 -16.93
N GLN A 820 -22.06 -18.83 -17.79
CA GLN A 820 -22.73 -18.56 -19.04
C GLN A 820 -22.14 -19.45 -20.13
N ILE A 821 -22.73 -20.64 -20.31
CA ILE A 821 -22.30 -21.58 -21.33
C ILE A 821 -22.74 -21.06 -22.69
N LYS A 822 -21.80 -20.82 -23.60
CA LYS A 822 -22.06 -20.18 -24.89
C LYS A 822 -21.74 -21.10 -26.06
N LYS A 823 -22.70 -21.26 -26.96
CA LYS A 823 -22.48 -21.89 -28.24
C LYS A 823 -21.72 -20.94 -29.15
N GLN A 824 -20.62 -21.39 -29.69
CA GLN A 824 -19.81 -20.61 -30.63
C GLN A 824 -20.30 -20.78 -32.05
N GLU A 825 -20.82 -19.71 -32.62
CA GLU A 825 -21.20 -19.64 -34.01
C GLU A 825 -20.31 -18.62 -34.74
N ALA A 826 -19.86 -19.01 -35.95
CA ALA A 826 -19.13 -18.09 -36.81
C ALA A 826 -20.01 -16.95 -37.28
N LEU A 827 -19.44 -15.77 -37.43
CA LEU A 827 -20.15 -14.62 -38.02
C LEU A 827 -20.40 -14.84 -39.50
N ASN A 828 -21.63 -14.54 -39.95
CA ASN A 828 -22.01 -14.64 -41.37
C ASN A 828 -21.59 -13.35 -42.10
N LEU A 829 -20.27 -13.20 -42.36
CA LEU A 829 -19.72 -12.05 -43.06
C LEU A 829 -19.55 -12.34 -44.55
N LYS A 830 -20.02 -11.44 -45.40
CA LYS A 830 -19.80 -11.53 -46.85
C LYS A 830 -18.43 -10.92 -47.23
N ALA A 831 -17.81 -11.49 -48.27
CA ALA A 831 -16.53 -10.99 -48.79
C ALA A 831 -16.58 -9.50 -49.23
N SER A 832 -17.79 -9.03 -49.59
CA SER A 832 -18.04 -7.63 -49.93
C SER A 832 -17.99 -6.67 -48.74
N GLU A 833 -18.10 -7.17 -47.49
CA GLU A 833 -18.21 -6.41 -46.25
C GLU A 833 -16.89 -6.27 -45.54
N ILE A 834 -15.89 -7.07 -45.89
CA ILE A 834 -14.61 -7.15 -45.20
C ILE A 834 -13.41 -6.93 -46.12
N LYS A 835 -12.29 -6.53 -45.56
CA LYS A 835 -10.96 -6.44 -46.18
C LYS A 835 -9.92 -7.11 -45.28
N THR A 836 -8.78 -7.55 -45.84
CA THR A 836 -7.65 -8.11 -45.07
C THR A 836 -7.00 -7.09 -44.16
N GLY A 837 -6.54 -7.55 -42.99
CA GLY A 837 -5.87 -6.77 -41.96
C GLY A 837 -6.69 -6.49 -40.73
N LEU A 838 -6.11 -5.88 -39.73
CA LEU A 838 -6.71 -5.44 -38.46
C LEU A 838 -6.72 -3.93 -38.37
N ARG A 839 -7.76 -3.34 -37.80
CA ARG A 839 -7.72 -1.94 -37.38
C ARG A 839 -6.85 -1.80 -36.16
N TYR A 840 -6.04 -0.75 -36.09
CA TYR A 840 -5.30 -0.43 -34.90
C TYR A 840 -5.62 0.97 -34.37
N SER A 841 -5.53 1.12 -33.06
CA SER A 841 -5.50 2.40 -32.35
C SER A 841 -4.22 2.45 -31.50
N TYR A 842 -3.42 3.50 -31.69
CA TYR A 842 -2.19 3.72 -30.96
C TYR A 842 -2.34 4.92 -30.04
N TYR A 843 -1.92 4.76 -28.79
CA TYR A 843 -2.03 5.73 -27.71
C TYR A 843 -0.68 6.04 -27.11
N GLU A 844 -0.52 7.25 -26.61
CA GLU A 844 0.67 7.68 -25.89
C GLU A 844 0.26 8.26 -24.54
N GLY A 845 0.60 7.59 -23.46
CA GLY A 845 0.23 7.94 -22.10
C GLY A 845 0.87 7.01 -21.10
N ILE A 846 0.69 7.30 -19.82
CA ILE A 846 1.14 6.42 -18.75
C ILE A 846 0.05 5.39 -18.51
N TYR A 847 0.27 4.19 -19.01
CA TYR A 847 -0.65 3.08 -18.87
C TYR A 847 -0.01 2.01 -17.99
N ARG A 848 -0.78 1.49 -17.05
CA ARG A 848 -0.41 0.41 -16.12
C ARG A 848 -1.35 -0.78 -16.19
N SER A 849 -2.35 -0.67 -17.05
CA SER A 849 -3.33 -1.70 -17.35
C SER A 849 -3.79 -1.58 -18.79
N VAL A 850 -4.14 -2.69 -19.39
CA VAL A 850 -4.77 -2.75 -20.72
C VAL A 850 -6.14 -2.04 -20.79
N TYR A 851 -6.67 -1.59 -19.67
CA TYR A 851 -7.92 -0.83 -19.60
C TYR A 851 -7.73 0.69 -19.57
N ASP A 852 -6.53 1.18 -19.30
CA ASP A 852 -6.29 2.59 -18.98
C ASP A 852 -6.52 3.52 -20.17
N TYR A 853 -6.11 3.13 -21.37
CA TYR A 853 -6.24 3.94 -22.57
C TYR A 853 -7.62 3.85 -23.25
N SER A 854 -8.54 3.07 -22.71
CA SER A 854 -9.87 2.86 -23.33
C SER A 854 -10.73 4.13 -23.45
N LEU A 855 -10.44 5.14 -22.64
CA LEU A 855 -11.11 6.45 -22.63
C LEU A 855 -10.31 7.54 -23.34
N ASP A 856 -9.08 7.27 -23.73
CA ASP A 856 -8.20 8.25 -24.38
C ASP A 856 -8.49 8.37 -25.87
N THR A 857 -8.15 9.52 -26.44
CA THR A 857 -8.19 9.70 -27.91
C THR A 857 -6.90 9.12 -28.50
N PRO A 858 -7.00 8.18 -29.46
CA PRO A 858 -5.80 7.62 -30.08
C PRO A 858 -4.99 8.66 -30.82
N VAL A 859 -3.67 8.63 -30.67
CA VAL A 859 -2.71 9.48 -31.37
C VAL A 859 -2.68 9.14 -32.86
N LYS A 860 -2.88 7.84 -33.19
CA LYS A 860 -2.83 7.33 -34.56
C LYS A 860 -3.74 6.13 -34.72
N THR A 861 -4.44 6.05 -35.84
CA THR A 861 -5.25 4.91 -36.20
C THR A 861 -4.95 4.47 -37.64
N GLY A 862 -5.25 3.23 -37.99
CA GLY A 862 -5.03 2.71 -39.33
C GLY A 862 -5.31 1.21 -39.45
N ILE A 863 -4.72 0.60 -40.47
CA ILE A 863 -4.84 -0.83 -40.77
C ILE A 863 -3.43 -1.44 -40.79
N VAL A 864 -3.27 -2.60 -40.15
CA VAL A 864 -2.06 -3.41 -40.19
C VAL A 864 -2.40 -4.83 -40.68
N ALA A 865 -1.39 -5.51 -41.23
CA ALA A 865 -1.57 -6.88 -41.70
C ALA A 865 -1.66 -7.90 -40.53
N VAL A 866 -0.87 -7.65 -39.48
CA VAL A 866 -0.78 -8.42 -38.23
C VAL A 866 -0.56 -7.43 -37.06
N PRO A 867 -0.80 -7.80 -35.82
CA PRO A 867 -0.38 -6.99 -34.66
C PRO A 867 1.12 -6.68 -34.76
N SER A 868 1.50 -5.40 -34.71
CA SER A 868 2.87 -4.94 -34.93
C SER A 868 3.18 -3.66 -34.15
N LEU A 869 4.40 -3.59 -33.60
CA LEU A 869 4.95 -2.42 -32.94
C LEU A 869 5.44 -1.34 -33.92
N GLU A 870 5.54 -1.64 -35.23
CA GLU A 870 5.99 -0.67 -36.24
C GLU A 870 5.09 0.57 -36.37
N VAL A 871 3.86 0.50 -35.82
CA VAL A 871 2.94 1.65 -35.80
C VAL A 871 3.26 2.67 -34.73
N CYS A 872 4.12 2.32 -33.76
CA CYS A 872 4.48 3.15 -32.63
C CYS A 872 5.48 4.25 -33.03
N ASN A 873 5.33 5.44 -32.43
CA ASN A 873 6.27 6.54 -32.58
C ASN A 873 7.41 6.48 -31.51
N ARG A 874 7.21 5.73 -30.44
CA ARG A 874 8.15 5.52 -29.33
C ARG A 874 7.98 4.12 -28.75
N ASN A 875 8.93 3.68 -27.90
CA ASN A 875 8.94 2.32 -27.35
C ASN A 875 8.44 2.25 -25.91
N GLU A 876 8.20 3.37 -25.26
CA GLU A 876 7.79 3.47 -23.87
C GLU A 876 6.52 4.29 -23.71
N TRP A 877 5.74 3.95 -22.66
CA TRP A 877 4.52 4.66 -22.31
C TRP A 877 3.52 4.71 -23.45
N ILE A 878 3.20 3.53 -23.96
CA ILE A 878 2.30 3.34 -25.10
C ILE A 878 1.17 2.36 -24.78
N GLY A 879 0.05 2.55 -25.48
CA GLY A 879 -1.05 1.58 -25.56
C GLY A 879 -1.38 1.25 -27.01
N LEU A 880 -1.75 0.02 -27.28
CA LEU A 880 -2.18 -0.46 -28.58
C LEU A 880 -3.44 -1.32 -28.45
N ASN A 881 -4.42 -1.04 -29.31
CA ASN A 881 -5.55 -1.92 -29.54
C ASN A 881 -5.58 -2.33 -31.00
N PHE A 882 -5.62 -3.65 -31.27
CA PHE A 882 -5.83 -4.21 -32.61
C PHE A 882 -7.15 -4.95 -32.62
N ASN A 883 -8.05 -4.62 -33.54
CA ASN A 883 -9.36 -5.25 -33.58
C ASN A 883 -9.81 -5.60 -35.03
N GLY A 884 -10.60 -6.65 -35.14
CA GLY A 884 -11.10 -7.12 -36.41
C GLY A 884 -11.72 -8.52 -36.33
N TYR A 885 -11.45 -9.32 -37.33
CA TYR A 885 -11.94 -10.69 -37.45
C TYR A 885 -10.80 -11.64 -37.78
N ILE A 886 -10.83 -12.84 -37.19
CA ILE A 886 -9.98 -13.96 -37.59
C ILE A 886 -10.79 -15.00 -38.35
N LYS A 887 -10.24 -15.50 -39.43
CA LYS A 887 -10.87 -16.55 -40.24
C LYS A 887 -10.37 -17.91 -39.83
N ILE A 888 -11.23 -18.76 -39.31
CA ILE A 888 -11.00 -20.13 -38.90
C ILE A 888 -11.28 -21.09 -40.04
N SER A 889 -10.32 -21.87 -40.45
CA SER A 889 -10.45 -22.80 -41.62
C SER A 889 -11.12 -24.13 -41.26
N HIS A 890 -10.92 -24.66 -40.07
CA HIS A 890 -11.47 -25.92 -39.56
C HIS A 890 -12.00 -25.71 -38.13
N SER A 891 -13.22 -26.22 -37.88
CA SER A 891 -13.73 -26.21 -36.51
C SER A 891 -12.86 -27.06 -35.58
N GLY A 892 -12.65 -26.60 -34.37
CA GLY A 892 -11.85 -27.32 -33.34
C GLY A 892 -11.28 -26.42 -32.30
N GLU A 893 -10.38 -26.97 -31.50
CA GLU A 893 -9.68 -26.24 -30.45
C GLU A 893 -8.47 -25.49 -31.02
N TYR A 894 -8.39 -24.20 -30.71
CA TYR A 894 -7.27 -23.32 -31.04
C TYR A 894 -6.64 -22.79 -29.76
N THR A 895 -5.32 -22.85 -29.69
CA THR A 895 -4.55 -22.22 -28.61
C THR A 895 -3.87 -20.98 -29.14
N PHE A 896 -4.12 -19.86 -28.50
CA PHE A 896 -3.49 -18.56 -28.77
C PHE A 896 -2.42 -18.29 -27.71
N TYR A 897 -1.33 -17.71 -28.15
CA TYR A 897 -0.20 -17.31 -27.32
C TYR A 897 0.09 -15.83 -27.55
N MET A 898 0.32 -15.07 -26.48
CA MET A 898 0.75 -13.67 -26.59
C MET A 898 1.83 -13.41 -25.56
N SER A 899 2.93 -12.82 -25.99
CA SER A 899 4.03 -12.41 -25.13
C SER A 899 4.16 -10.89 -25.17
N ALA A 900 4.26 -10.28 -23.99
CA ALA A 900 4.43 -8.84 -23.79
C ALA A 900 5.23 -8.61 -22.51
N ASN A 901 6.03 -7.54 -22.47
CA ASN A 901 6.79 -7.21 -21.26
C ASN A 901 5.88 -6.75 -20.12
N ASP A 902 5.02 -5.76 -20.34
CA ASP A 902 4.19 -5.20 -19.28
C ASP A 902 2.77 -5.76 -19.30
N GLY A 903 1.99 -5.48 -20.30
CA GLY A 903 0.64 -6.00 -20.28
C GLY A 903 0.03 -6.31 -21.63
N CYS A 904 -0.81 -7.35 -21.63
CA CYS A 904 -1.55 -7.77 -22.82
C CYS A 904 -2.87 -8.43 -22.46
N LYS A 905 -3.83 -8.35 -23.39
CA LYS A 905 -5.12 -9.02 -23.29
C LYS A 905 -5.56 -9.51 -24.67
N LEU A 906 -6.13 -10.70 -24.71
CA LEU A 906 -6.79 -11.26 -25.89
C LEU A 906 -8.28 -11.44 -25.62
N THR A 907 -9.09 -10.94 -26.53
CA THR A 907 -10.56 -11.13 -26.52
C THR A 907 -11.00 -11.79 -27.84
N ILE A 908 -11.79 -12.86 -27.75
CA ILE A 908 -12.38 -13.54 -28.92
C ILE A 908 -13.90 -13.64 -28.75
N ASN A 909 -14.65 -13.15 -29.74
CA ASN A 909 -16.12 -13.06 -29.69
C ASN A 909 -16.68 -12.35 -28.44
N GLY A 910 -15.94 -11.40 -27.91
CA GLY A 910 -16.29 -10.66 -26.70
C GLY A 910 -15.95 -11.39 -25.40
N GLU A 911 -15.34 -12.58 -25.47
CA GLU A 911 -14.86 -13.33 -24.30
C GLU A 911 -13.37 -13.14 -24.15
N GLU A 912 -12.96 -12.67 -22.96
CA GLU A 912 -11.57 -12.56 -22.57
C GLU A 912 -10.94 -13.94 -22.47
N GLN A 913 -9.86 -14.16 -23.20
CA GLN A 913 -9.11 -15.42 -23.20
C GLN A 913 -8.03 -15.41 -22.13
N PHE A 914 -7.31 -14.33 -22.03
CA PHE A 914 -6.35 -14.06 -20.97
C PHE A 914 -6.11 -12.54 -20.86
N GLU A 915 -5.66 -12.16 -19.69
CA GLU A 915 -5.17 -10.83 -19.33
C GLU A 915 -3.86 -11.00 -18.56
N SER A 916 -2.93 -10.12 -18.80
CA SER A 916 -1.72 -10.00 -18.01
C SER A 916 -1.40 -8.52 -17.84
N ASP A 917 -1.51 -8.03 -16.62
CA ASP A 917 -1.18 -6.68 -16.24
C ASP A 917 0.00 -6.66 -15.25
N GLY A 918 0.68 -5.53 -15.15
CA GLY A 918 1.77 -5.26 -14.22
C GLY A 918 3.14 -5.18 -14.89
N ARG A 919 3.98 -4.27 -14.41
CA ARG A 919 5.36 -4.07 -14.88
C ARG A 919 6.19 -5.32 -14.62
N LYS A 920 6.89 -5.80 -15.63
CA LYS A 920 7.72 -7.01 -15.58
C LYS A 920 9.05 -6.74 -16.28
N SER A 921 10.11 -7.30 -15.74
CA SER A 921 11.45 -7.18 -16.34
C SER A 921 11.69 -8.09 -17.56
N HIS A 922 10.76 -9.04 -17.82
CA HIS A 922 10.89 -10.04 -18.90
C HIS A 922 9.53 -10.31 -19.53
N ALA A 923 9.53 -10.59 -20.84
CA ALA A 923 8.33 -10.98 -21.58
C ALA A 923 7.73 -12.30 -21.05
N PHE A 924 6.49 -12.25 -20.54
CA PHE A 924 5.76 -13.43 -20.12
C PHE A 924 4.76 -13.86 -21.20
N GLY A 925 4.88 -15.12 -21.67
CA GLY A 925 3.92 -15.70 -22.60
C GLY A 925 2.63 -16.10 -21.91
N GLN A 926 1.52 -15.49 -22.30
CA GLN A 926 0.17 -15.91 -21.93
C GLN A 926 -0.35 -16.89 -22.98
N LYS A 927 -1.21 -17.84 -22.56
CA LYS A 927 -1.88 -18.76 -23.51
C LYS A 927 -3.27 -19.10 -23.03
N SER A 928 -4.17 -19.31 -23.98
CA SER A 928 -5.51 -19.84 -23.73
C SER A 928 -5.98 -20.67 -24.92
N SER A 929 -6.72 -21.74 -24.62
CA SER A 929 -7.37 -22.57 -25.64
C SER A 929 -8.87 -22.27 -25.70
N ILE A 930 -9.41 -22.16 -26.91
CA ILE A 930 -10.83 -21.93 -27.18
C ILE A 930 -11.31 -22.80 -28.35
N LYS A 931 -12.52 -23.33 -28.25
CA LYS A 931 -13.19 -24.06 -29.36
C LYS A 931 -13.83 -23.05 -30.31
N LEU A 932 -13.41 -23.04 -31.57
CA LEU A 932 -13.92 -22.13 -32.61
C LEU A 932 -14.52 -22.92 -33.77
N SER A 933 -15.67 -22.50 -34.23
CA SER A 933 -16.28 -23.06 -35.46
C SER A 933 -15.60 -22.50 -36.71
N LYS A 934 -15.68 -23.23 -37.84
CA LYS A 934 -15.19 -22.74 -39.13
C LYS A 934 -15.94 -21.46 -39.55
N GLY A 935 -15.22 -20.39 -39.89
CA GLY A 935 -15.78 -19.10 -40.31
C GLY A 935 -15.04 -17.92 -39.72
N TYR A 936 -15.72 -16.79 -39.58
CA TYR A 936 -15.14 -15.56 -39.05
C TYR A 936 -15.53 -15.36 -37.58
N HIS A 937 -14.55 -14.98 -36.77
CA HIS A 937 -14.74 -14.66 -35.35
C HIS A 937 -14.17 -13.29 -35.05
N LYS A 938 -14.81 -12.51 -34.16
CA LYS A 938 -14.28 -11.23 -33.72
C LYS A 938 -13.03 -11.49 -32.88
N ILE A 939 -11.96 -10.71 -33.10
CA ILE A 939 -10.72 -10.82 -32.36
C ILE A 939 -10.24 -9.42 -32.00
N GLU A 940 -9.69 -9.29 -30.78
CA GLU A 940 -9.17 -8.04 -30.27
C GLU A 940 -7.95 -8.33 -29.40
N PHE A 941 -6.86 -7.60 -29.67
CA PHE A 941 -5.62 -7.63 -28.90
C PHE A 941 -5.41 -6.27 -28.28
N ASP A 942 -5.23 -6.23 -26.96
CA ASP A 942 -4.81 -5.05 -26.23
C ASP A 942 -3.40 -5.25 -25.74
N PHE A 943 -2.58 -4.20 -25.74
CA PHE A 943 -1.20 -4.19 -25.34
C PHE A 943 -0.82 -2.84 -24.75
N TYR A 944 -0.02 -2.82 -23.67
CA TYR A 944 0.65 -1.61 -23.22
C TYR A 944 2.09 -1.91 -22.81
N GLN A 945 2.91 -0.85 -22.87
CA GLN A 945 4.31 -0.86 -22.47
C GLN A 945 4.60 0.39 -21.63
N CYS A 946 5.23 0.19 -20.46
CA CYS A 946 5.69 1.28 -19.59
C CYS A 946 7.11 1.70 -19.96
N SER A 947 8.08 0.84 -19.73
CA SER A 947 9.52 1.10 -19.94
C SER A 947 10.25 -0.21 -20.26
N ASP A 948 11.56 -0.12 -20.47
CA ASP A 948 12.45 -1.24 -20.79
C ASP A 948 12.27 -1.81 -22.21
N ASN A 949 12.70 -3.05 -22.44
CA ASN A 949 12.62 -3.66 -23.75
C ASN A 949 11.16 -3.90 -24.14
N ILE A 950 10.81 -3.53 -25.36
CA ILE A 950 9.47 -3.73 -25.90
C ILE A 950 9.40 -5.01 -26.72
N ASP A 951 8.44 -5.88 -26.43
CA ASP A 951 8.21 -7.11 -27.19
C ASP A 951 6.72 -7.41 -27.33
N LEU A 952 6.29 -7.82 -28.51
CA LEU A 952 4.94 -8.25 -28.81
C LEU A 952 4.97 -9.41 -29.79
N ILE A 953 4.72 -10.62 -29.28
CA ILE A 953 4.64 -11.84 -30.08
C ILE A 953 3.23 -12.40 -29.96
N VAL A 954 2.62 -12.75 -31.10
CA VAL A 954 1.29 -13.36 -31.17
C VAL A 954 1.33 -14.60 -32.02
N ASP A 955 1.23 -15.76 -31.35
CA ASP A 955 1.24 -17.09 -32.00
C ASP A 955 -0.11 -17.79 -31.85
N TRP A 956 -0.33 -18.79 -32.67
CA TRP A 956 -1.44 -19.72 -32.54
C TRP A 956 -1.05 -21.14 -32.93
N GLU A 957 -1.83 -22.11 -32.46
CA GLU A 957 -1.89 -23.49 -32.97
C GLU A 957 -3.34 -23.97 -32.99
N GLY A 958 -3.63 -25.00 -33.78
CA GLY A 958 -4.98 -25.52 -33.91
C GLY A 958 -5.05 -26.77 -34.82
N PRO A 959 -6.25 -27.19 -35.22
CA PRO A 959 -6.39 -28.37 -36.10
C PRO A 959 -5.53 -28.24 -37.36
N ASN A 960 -4.55 -29.11 -37.48
CA ASN A 960 -3.54 -29.15 -38.56
C ASN A 960 -2.61 -27.92 -38.64
N ILE A 961 -2.54 -27.11 -37.56
CA ILE A 961 -1.66 -25.94 -37.45
C ILE A 961 -0.71 -26.18 -36.28
N LYS A 962 0.60 -26.31 -36.56
CA LYS A 962 1.62 -26.27 -35.51
C LYS A 962 1.79 -24.83 -35.01
N ARG A 963 2.26 -24.67 -33.79
CA ARG A 963 2.52 -23.34 -33.24
C ARG A 963 3.38 -22.52 -34.20
N GLN A 964 2.85 -21.35 -34.56
CA GLN A 964 3.48 -20.40 -35.49
C GLN A 964 2.87 -19.01 -35.26
N ASN A 965 3.52 -17.94 -35.75
CA ASN A 965 2.90 -16.62 -35.80
C ASN A 965 1.59 -16.69 -36.61
N ILE A 966 0.60 -15.93 -36.18
CA ILE A 966 -0.69 -15.86 -36.88
C ILE A 966 -0.46 -15.19 -38.24
N PRO A 967 -0.75 -15.86 -39.38
CA PRO A 967 -0.43 -15.29 -40.68
C PRO A 967 -1.42 -14.17 -41.08
N ALA A 968 -0.94 -13.18 -41.82
CA ALA A 968 -1.69 -11.99 -42.21
C ALA A 968 -2.99 -12.31 -43.00
N ASN A 969 -3.01 -13.41 -43.74
CA ASN A 969 -4.14 -13.77 -44.61
C ASN A 969 -5.36 -14.33 -43.85
N VAL A 970 -5.29 -14.48 -42.53
CA VAL A 970 -6.42 -14.88 -41.71
C VAL A 970 -7.09 -13.69 -41.01
N PHE A 971 -6.46 -12.50 -41.00
CA PHE A 971 -7.03 -11.30 -40.39
C PHE A 971 -7.83 -10.46 -41.37
N TYR A 972 -8.95 -9.95 -40.86
CA TYR A 972 -9.88 -9.12 -41.64
C TYR A 972 -10.46 -7.99 -40.78
N HIS A 973 -10.89 -6.92 -41.42
CA HIS A 973 -11.65 -5.82 -40.78
C HIS A 973 -12.90 -5.48 -41.64
N SER A 974 -13.90 -4.85 -41.04
CA SER A 974 -15.04 -4.28 -41.78
C SER A 974 -14.58 -3.16 -42.74
N LYS A 975 -15.18 -3.07 -43.90
CA LYS A 975 -14.91 -1.99 -44.90
C LYS A 975 -15.24 -0.64 -44.37
#